data_b4584e890db7e1b262e329bc7f7ec6be
#
_entry.id   b4584e890db7e1b262e329bc7f7ec6be
#
_cell.length_a   1.000
_cell.length_b   1.000
_cell.length_c   1.000
_cell.angle_alpha   90.00
_cell.angle_beta   90.00
_cell.angle_gamma   90.00
#
_symmetry.space_group_name_H-M   'P 1'
#
loop_
_entity.id
_entity.type
_entity.pdbx_description
1 polymer ?
#
loop_
_entity_poly.entity_id
_entity_poly.type
_entity_poly.pdbx_seq_one_letter_code
_entity_poly.pdbx_strand_id
1 'polypeptide(L)'
;MSVIQTIRNKYGKIAGGVIALALVGFIVSDATSGSLASLFNGRDANVMKIDGDKIDPKEYQSRLKEYETLYTMFNKGRNIDDVTRAQMNEQVVQMMVYESVVNKECDKLGIQTSEDEKKELIYGQNPDPLIRQFQIEGNPIFNDPESGQFDPGRVKGFEKEITDKGDKIDPTGKIREQWAMVVAYVKRNSRVNKFNSLFNGSVYVPKYVIKRNAADQNSMASIKYVKVPYTSVNDADVKVSDDDIKAYLDKHAAMNRTDQPTRSIEYISFDIVPSSADTARVLNALGDLRTEFATAKDNKTFVNGKSDEANSYSEAYFNKRTFTSRFADTIMSLPVGEIYGPYFESGDYNLTKIVDRKTLPDSAKVRHILVKTQDRGNEVMSDTAAKMRIDSAIAMLKGGASFDSVVNLYSMDDGSKKTKGEYTFTLMDKPGISKEFGDFAFEGKPGETKTVKVKNDNYAGYHYIEILEHTGVAPSVQLAIVAKTLAPSDSTVNALYGKANEFAGKNTTGEAFDAAVKKQNLNKKIGDKVKVSSFTITGLGPSREVIRWMFEHKVGEVSPVFQIGEERYVVAKVVAIEEKGSMAITPANRPMLEQRVKEEKKAELIAKKYAGQSLDAIAAASAQQVQQSDSLNLGNAFVPGMGYEPKVVGYAFNNGFQPNTVSPGIKGQGGVTFITVLNRVANPLPPDGGMMDAIFGQQRQQQEGQLRNAVGQMLQQTVNRKADVTYYPSNF
;
A
#
# COMPACT_ATOMS: atom_id res chain seq x y z
N MET A 1 -55.94 -21.31 -33.03
CA MET A 1 -55.24 -20.00 -33.01
C MET A 1 -54.36 -19.95 -31.79
N SER A 2 -53.10 -19.60 -31.99
CA SER A 2 -52.12 -19.59 -30.89
C SER A 2 -52.45 -18.54 -29.81
N VAL A 3 -52.31 -18.88 -28.52
CA VAL A 3 -52.49 -17.98 -27.38
C VAL A 3 -51.73 -16.66 -27.57
N ILE A 4 -50.55 -16.72 -28.22
CA ILE A 4 -49.73 -15.57 -28.55
C ILE A 4 -50.41 -14.59 -29.51
N GLN A 5 -51.20 -15.08 -30.46
CA GLN A 5 -51.93 -14.25 -31.43
C GLN A 5 -53.11 -13.52 -30.77
N THR A 6 -53.75 -14.15 -29.77
CA THR A 6 -54.83 -13.57 -28.97
C THR A 6 -54.33 -12.45 -28.04
N ILE A 7 -53.15 -12.67 -27.42
CA ILE A 7 -52.48 -11.65 -26.60
C ILE A 7 -52.06 -10.46 -27.43
N ARG A 8 -51.48 -10.67 -28.62
CA ARG A 8 -51.07 -9.59 -29.52
C ARG A 8 -52.22 -8.73 -30.01
N ASN A 9 -53.33 -9.35 -30.39
CA ASN A 9 -54.45 -8.62 -31.04
C ASN A 9 -55.43 -8.01 -30.05
N LYS A 10 -55.66 -8.61 -28.86
CA LYS A 10 -56.63 -8.14 -27.88
C LYS A 10 -56.02 -7.35 -26.73
N TYR A 11 -54.76 -7.65 -26.37
CA TYR A 11 -54.08 -7.05 -25.24
C TYR A 11 -52.80 -6.28 -25.61
N GLY A 12 -52.45 -6.18 -26.91
CA GLY A 12 -51.25 -5.48 -27.36
C GLY A 12 -51.16 -4.02 -26.92
N LYS A 13 -52.30 -3.32 -26.89
CA LYS A 13 -52.37 -1.92 -26.38
C LYS A 13 -52.18 -1.85 -24.86
N ILE A 14 -52.69 -2.84 -24.13
CA ILE A 14 -52.52 -2.93 -22.65
C ILE A 14 -51.07 -3.33 -22.32
N ALA A 15 -50.52 -4.30 -23.03
CA ALA A 15 -49.10 -4.69 -22.86
C ALA A 15 -48.15 -3.53 -23.20
N GLY A 16 -48.44 -2.78 -24.29
CA GLY A 16 -47.71 -1.56 -24.61
C GLY A 16 -47.80 -0.48 -23.55
N GLY A 17 -49.00 -0.30 -22.97
CA GLY A 17 -49.21 0.62 -21.84
C GLY A 17 -48.44 0.21 -20.55
N VAL A 18 -48.43 -1.09 -20.25
CA VAL A 18 -47.69 -1.61 -19.09
C VAL A 18 -46.17 -1.46 -19.31
N ILE A 19 -45.66 -1.75 -20.51
CA ILE A 19 -44.24 -1.54 -20.86
C ILE A 19 -43.90 -0.05 -20.81
N ALA A 20 -44.75 0.82 -21.35
CA ALA A 20 -44.52 2.26 -21.27
C ALA A 20 -44.53 2.77 -19.82
N LEU A 21 -45.43 2.27 -18.96
CA LEU A 21 -45.49 2.59 -17.53
C LEU A 21 -44.23 2.04 -16.79
N ALA A 22 -43.80 0.85 -17.13
CA ALA A 22 -42.57 0.28 -16.58
C ALA A 22 -41.32 1.06 -17.01
N LEU A 23 -41.24 1.51 -18.27
CA LEU A 23 -40.17 2.38 -18.77
C LEU A 23 -40.21 3.76 -18.12
N VAL A 24 -41.37 4.36 -17.95
CA VAL A 24 -41.55 5.62 -17.21
C VAL A 24 -41.14 5.41 -15.74
N GLY A 25 -41.59 4.31 -15.12
CA GLY A 25 -41.18 3.94 -13.77
C GLY A 25 -39.66 3.74 -13.64
N PHE A 26 -39.03 3.11 -14.64
CA PHE A 26 -37.59 2.95 -14.69
C PHE A 26 -36.83 4.29 -14.86
N ILE A 27 -37.33 5.14 -15.80
CA ILE A 27 -36.79 6.49 -16.02
C ILE A 27 -36.97 7.37 -14.78
N VAL A 28 -38.11 7.28 -14.10
CA VAL A 28 -38.36 8.00 -12.84
C VAL A 28 -37.51 7.44 -11.72
N SER A 29 -37.33 6.10 -11.64
CA SER A 29 -36.44 5.46 -10.67
C SER A 29 -34.98 5.84 -10.91
N ASP A 30 -34.53 5.85 -12.16
CA ASP A 30 -33.18 6.28 -12.54
C ASP A 30 -32.97 7.79 -12.30
N ALA A 31 -33.98 8.60 -12.64
CA ALA A 31 -34.00 10.04 -12.33
C ALA A 31 -34.05 10.35 -10.83
N THR A 32 -34.63 9.46 -10.01
CA THR A 32 -34.67 9.62 -8.54
C THR A 32 -33.49 9.00 -7.82
N SER A 33 -32.74 8.08 -8.44
CA SER A 33 -31.52 7.48 -7.89
C SER A 33 -30.24 8.15 -8.38
N GLY A 34 -30.30 9.00 -9.42
CA GLY A 34 -29.16 9.72 -9.99
C GLY A 34 -29.07 11.19 -9.56
N SER A 35 -28.23 11.96 -10.25
CA SER A 35 -27.98 13.39 -9.99
C SER A 35 -29.25 14.29 -10.04
N LEU A 36 -30.36 13.83 -10.64
CA LEU A 36 -31.65 14.52 -10.66
C LEU A 36 -32.40 14.38 -9.33
N ALA A 37 -32.16 13.34 -8.54
CA ALA A 37 -32.78 13.18 -7.22
C ALA A 37 -32.41 14.33 -6.27
N SER A 38 -31.23 14.90 -6.42
CA SER A 38 -30.72 16.03 -5.63
C SER A 38 -31.52 17.32 -5.90
N LEU A 39 -32.03 17.49 -7.13
CA LEU A 39 -32.83 18.66 -7.51
C LEU A 39 -34.24 18.65 -6.90
N PHE A 40 -34.79 17.44 -6.64
CA PHE A 40 -36.15 17.28 -6.08
C PHE A 40 -36.16 17.16 -4.55
N ASN A 41 -35.05 16.73 -3.91
CA ASN A 41 -35.03 16.48 -2.47
C ASN A 41 -34.41 17.62 -1.64
N GLY A 42 -34.02 18.75 -2.25
CA GLY A 42 -33.41 19.88 -1.53
C GLY A 42 -32.08 19.51 -0.81
N ARG A 43 -31.52 18.34 -1.10
CA ARG A 43 -30.19 17.94 -0.57
C ARG A 43 -29.11 18.64 -1.35
N ASP A 44 -28.15 19.20 -0.63
CA ASP A 44 -26.97 19.82 -1.24
C ASP A 44 -26.25 18.77 -2.09
N ALA A 45 -26.18 18.98 -3.41
CA ALA A 45 -25.54 18.07 -4.35
C ALA A 45 -24.00 18.06 -4.24
N ASN A 46 -23.43 18.83 -3.30
CA ASN A 46 -22.01 18.93 -3.11
C ASN A 46 -21.44 17.73 -2.35
N VAL A 47 -20.19 17.40 -2.59
CA VAL A 47 -19.43 16.37 -1.84
C VAL A 47 -19.04 16.91 -0.47
N MET A 48 -18.57 18.15 -0.44
CA MET A 48 -18.19 18.86 0.78
C MET A 48 -18.26 20.37 0.58
N LYS A 49 -18.24 21.08 1.70
CA LYS A 49 -18.11 22.55 1.75
C LYS A 49 -16.94 22.89 2.63
N ILE A 50 -15.99 23.71 2.15
CA ILE A 50 -14.75 24.07 2.85
C ILE A 50 -14.74 25.58 3.06
N ASP A 51 -14.82 26.05 4.32
CA ASP A 51 -14.87 27.48 4.68
C ASP A 51 -15.85 28.29 3.82
N GLY A 52 -16.98 27.71 3.50
CA GLY A 52 -18.04 28.32 2.69
C GLY A 52 -18.02 27.94 1.21
N ASP A 53 -16.90 27.49 0.64
CA ASP A 53 -16.80 27.09 -0.76
C ASP A 53 -17.35 25.69 -0.98
N LYS A 54 -18.22 25.53 -1.95
CA LYS A 54 -18.88 24.28 -2.29
C LYS A 54 -18.05 23.49 -3.30
N ILE A 55 -17.77 22.23 -3.00
CA ILE A 55 -17.11 21.30 -3.89
C ILE A 55 -18.15 20.35 -4.47
N ASP A 56 -18.38 20.44 -5.76
CA ASP A 56 -19.33 19.57 -6.46
C ASP A 56 -18.70 18.20 -6.83
N PRO A 57 -19.52 17.19 -7.15
CA PRO A 57 -19.03 15.86 -7.51
C PRO A 57 -18.11 15.86 -8.74
N LYS A 58 -18.33 16.76 -9.70
CA LYS A 58 -17.55 16.84 -10.94
C LYS A 58 -16.13 17.32 -10.64
N GLU A 59 -16.00 18.36 -9.81
CA GLU A 59 -14.70 18.86 -9.36
C GLU A 59 -13.95 17.78 -8.59
N TYR A 60 -14.62 17.12 -7.63
CA TYR A 60 -14.02 16.02 -6.87
C TYR A 60 -13.52 14.88 -7.76
N GLN A 61 -14.36 14.39 -8.70
CA GLN A 61 -13.98 13.33 -9.62
C GLN A 61 -12.82 13.74 -10.55
N SER A 62 -12.79 14.99 -10.98
CA SER A 62 -11.68 15.53 -11.77
C SER A 62 -10.36 15.49 -10.99
N ARG A 63 -10.39 15.83 -9.70
CA ARG A 63 -9.23 15.78 -8.81
C ARG A 63 -8.76 14.34 -8.55
N LEU A 64 -9.71 13.44 -8.35
CA LEU A 64 -9.41 12.02 -8.17
C LEU A 64 -8.75 11.43 -9.42
N LYS A 65 -9.32 11.69 -10.60
CA LYS A 65 -8.74 11.24 -11.88
C LYS A 65 -7.33 11.79 -12.09
N GLU A 66 -7.12 13.06 -11.77
CA GLU A 66 -5.79 13.68 -11.84
C GLU A 66 -4.80 12.95 -10.93
N TYR A 67 -5.18 12.68 -9.67
CA TYR A 67 -4.35 11.98 -8.70
C TYR A 67 -4.04 10.54 -9.13
N GLU A 68 -5.06 9.79 -9.62
CA GLU A 68 -4.89 8.43 -10.17
C GLU A 68 -3.93 8.42 -11.37
N THR A 69 -4.04 9.41 -12.25
CA THR A 69 -3.16 9.53 -13.43
C THR A 69 -1.70 9.77 -13.01
N LEU A 70 -1.46 10.72 -12.09
CA LEU A 70 -0.14 10.97 -11.54
C LEU A 70 0.43 9.71 -10.85
N TYR A 71 -0.38 9.03 -10.05
CA TYR A 71 0.04 7.80 -9.39
C TYR A 71 0.48 6.71 -10.39
N THR A 72 -0.32 6.44 -11.42
CA THR A 72 0.01 5.42 -12.43
C THR A 72 1.25 5.77 -13.24
N MET A 73 1.45 7.07 -13.55
CA MET A 73 2.66 7.54 -14.23
C MET A 73 3.93 7.21 -13.43
N PHE A 74 3.93 7.48 -12.12
CA PHE A 74 5.12 7.28 -11.28
C PHE A 74 5.29 5.85 -10.77
N ASN A 75 4.24 5.01 -10.85
CA ASN A 75 4.27 3.61 -10.43
C ASN A 75 4.30 2.61 -11.59
N LYS A 76 4.87 3.00 -12.74
CA LYS A 76 5.09 2.16 -13.93
C LYS A 76 3.82 1.46 -14.43
N GLY A 77 2.69 2.17 -14.39
CA GLY A 77 1.41 1.66 -14.91
C GLY A 77 0.77 0.53 -14.08
N ARG A 78 1.14 0.39 -12.80
CA ARG A 78 0.48 -0.58 -11.91
C ARG A 78 -1.02 -0.32 -11.84
N ASN A 79 -1.80 -1.40 -11.90
CA ASN A 79 -3.23 -1.32 -11.68
C ASN A 79 -3.53 -0.83 -10.25
N ILE A 80 -4.54 0.02 -10.14
CA ILE A 80 -5.04 0.55 -8.86
C ILE A 80 -6.08 -0.43 -8.35
N ASP A 81 -5.77 -1.12 -7.25
CA ASP A 81 -6.74 -1.95 -6.54
C ASP A 81 -7.70 -1.10 -5.68
N ASP A 82 -8.75 -1.72 -5.16
CA ASP A 82 -9.78 -1.03 -4.39
C ASP A 82 -9.26 -0.40 -3.10
N VAL A 83 -8.26 -1.02 -2.46
CA VAL A 83 -7.63 -0.49 -1.23
C VAL A 83 -6.84 0.77 -1.57
N THR A 84 -6.02 0.72 -2.61
CA THR A 84 -5.25 1.87 -3.11
C THR A 84 -6.18 2.99 -3.54
N ARG A 85 -7.27 2.67 -4.26
CA ARG A 85 -8.29 3.65 -4.68
C ARG A 85 -8.97 4.31 -3.48
N ALA A 86 -9.33 3.56 -2.45
CA ALA A 86 -9.92 4.11 -1.23
C ALA A 86 -8.94 5.07 -0.53
N GLN A 87 -7.66 4.72 -0.44
CA GLN A 87 -6.62 5.60 0.11
C GLN A 87 -6.44 6.89 -0.72
N MET A 88 -6.48 6.77 -2.05
CA MET A 88 -6.41 7.93 -2.94
C MET A 88 -7.58 8.89 -2.73
N ASN A 89 -8.80 8.37 -2.57
CA ASN A 89 -9.97 9.19 -2.25
C ASN A 89 -9.76 9.98 -0.94
N GLU A 90 -9.26 9.34 0.12
CA GLU A 90 -8.95 10.02 1.38
C GLU A 90 -7.90 11.11 1.20
N GLN A 91 -6.84 10.85 0.43
CA GLN A 91 -5.77 11.82 0.17
C GLN A 91 -6.27 13.00 -0.66
N VAL A 92 -7.10 12.76 -1.68
CA VAL A 92 -7.69 13.82 -2.51
C VAL A 92 -8.55 14.75 -1.67
N VAL A 93 -9.40 14.21 -0.77
CA VAL A 93 -10.19 15.02 0.16
C VAL A 93 -9.29 15.89 1.04
N GLN A 94 -8.24 15.31 1.65
CA GLN A 94 -7.31 16.05 2.49
C GLN A 94 -6.55 17.14 1.71
N MET A 95 -6.12 16.82 0.50
CA MET A 95 -5.44 17.77 -0.40
C MET A 95 -6.35 18.93 -0.77
N MET A 96 -7.61 18.68 -1.14
CA MET A 96 -8.57 19.74 -1.48
C MET A 96 -8.86 20.67 -0.29
N VAL A 97 -9.00 20.09 0.93
CA VAL A 97 -9.14 20.89 2.15
C VAL A 97 -7.91 21.75 2.37
N TYR A 98 -6.72 21.18 2.28
CA TYR A 98 -5.47 21.91 2.45
C TYR A 98 -5.30 23.03 1.43
N GLU A 99 -5.50 22.73 0.15
CA GLU A 99 -5.41 23.71 -0.93
C GLU A 99 -6.38 24.89 -0.74
N SER A 100 -7.64 24.61 -0.39
CA SER A 100 -8.65 25.65 -0.19
C SER A 100 -8.28 26.59 0.95
N VAL A 101 -7.94 26.05 2.13
CA VAL A 101 -7.56 26.87 3.29
C VAL A 101 -6.28 27.68 3.03
N VAL A 102 -5.24 27.02 2.47
CA VAL A 102 -3.97 27.70 2.18
C VAL A 102 -4.15 28.81 1.14
N ASN A 103 -4.97 28.59 0.10
CA ASN A 103 -5.24 29.64 -0.89
C ASN A 103 -5.93 30.84 -0.27
N LYS A 104 -6.87 30.66 0.68
CA LYS A 104 -7.47 31.77 1.44
C LYS A 104 -6.46 32.52 2.31
N GLU A 105 -5.52 31.80 2.92
CA GLU A 105 -4.44 32.44 3.68
C GLU A 105 -3.47 33.18 2.74
N CYS A 106 -3.19 32.63 1.55
CA CYS A 106 -2.41 33.31 0.52
C CYS A 106 -3.07 34.66 0.09
N ASP A 107 -4.40 34.65 -0.06
CA ASP A 107 -5.15 35.87 -0.41
C ASP A 107 -5.01 36.95 0.67
N LYS A 108 -5.12 36.58 1.95
CA LYS A 108 -4.93 37.49 3.09
C LYS A 108 -3.51 38.05 3.17
N LEU A 109 -2.52 37.22 2.83
CA LEU A 109 -1.10 37.61 2.87
C LEU A 109 -0.60 38.27 1.59
N GLY A 110 -1.44 38.39 0.56
CA GLY A 110 -1.04 38.92 -0.75
C GLY A 110 -0.07 38.03 -1.53
N ILE A 111 -0.02 36.71 -1.18
CA ILE A 111 0.85 35.76 -1.88
C ILE A 111 0.20 35.38 -3.22
N GLN A 112 0.88 35.72 -4.30
CA GLN A 112 0.48 35.41 -5.66
C GLN A 112 1.62 34.75 -6.43
N THR A 113 1.31 34.05 -7.50
CA THR A 113 2.28 33.48 -8.44
C THR A 113 2.03 34.15 -9.80
N SER A 114 3.02 34.89 -10.31
CA SER A 114 2.90 35.53 -11.63
C SER A 114 2.91 34.48 -12.76
N GLU A 115 2.48 34.86 -13.94
CA GLU A 115 2.54 33.98 -15.12
C GLU A 115 3.98 33.62 -15.49
N ASP A 116 4.94 34.53 -15.25
CA ASP A 116 6.35 34.23 -15.50
C ASP A 116 6.94 33.25 -14.47
N GLU A 117 6.56 33.37 -13.20
CA GLU A 117 6.91 32.35 -12.20
C GLU A 117 6.32 30.98 -12.57
N LYS A 118 5.08 30.91 -13.04
CA LYS A 118 4.46 29.66 -13.50
C LYS A 118 5.18 29.07 -14.72
N LYS A 119 5.62 29.92 -15.64
CA LYS A 119 6.45 29.48 -16.79
C LYS A 119 7.80 28.96 -16.32
N GLU A 120 8.44 29.59 -15.36
CA GLU A 120 9.72 29.14 -14.79
C GLU A 120 9.59 27.77 -14.13
N LEU A 121 8.46 27.50 -13.44
CA LEU A 121 8.18 26.17 -12.86
C LEU A 121 8.02 25.06 -13.90
N ILE A 122 7.75 25.39 -15.18
CA ILE A 122 7.57 24.41 -16.24
C ILE A 122 8.79 24.37 -17.17
N TYR A 123 9.31 25.54 -17.58
CA TYR A 123 10.33 25.68 -18.63
C TYR A 123 11.65 26.25 -18.14
N GLY A 124 11.79 26.50 -16.84
CA GLY A 124 12.99 27.09 -16.25
C GLY A 124 14.11 26.08 -15.99
N GLN A 125 15.23 26.58 -15.49
CA GLN A 125 16.38 25.75 -15.12
C GLN A 125 16.10 24.90 -13.86
N ASN A 126 15.21 25.38 -12.98
CA ASN A 126 14.77 24.69 -11.77
C ASN A 126 13.26 24.48 -11.78
N PRO A 127 12.75 23.60 -12.67
CA PRO A 127 11.32 23.36 -12.78
C PRO A 127 10.78 22.61 -11.56
N ASP A 128 9.45 22.55 -11.46
CA ASP A 128 8.79 21.70 -10.46
C ASP A 128 9.28 20.25 -10.58
N PRO A 129 9.47 19.54 -9.46
CA PRO A 129 9.92 18.14 -9.49
C PRO A 129 9.08 17.23 -10.38
N LEU A 130 7.77 17.45 -10.51
CA LEU A 130 6.88 16.66 -11.38
C LEU A 130 7.22 16.85 -12.87
N ILE A 131 7.60 18.06 -13.28
CA ILE A 131 8.08 18.32 -14.65
C ILE A 131 9.39 17.57 -14.89
N ARG A 132 10.33 17.67 -13.94
CA ARG A 132 11.63 17.00 -14.04
C ARG A 132 11.51 15.47 -14.11
N GLN A 133 10.54 14.91 -13.42
CA GLN A 133 10.30 13.47 -13.33
C GLN A 133 9.31 12.94 -14.36
N PHE A 134 8.81 13.81 -15.27
CA PHE A 134 7.86 13.37 -16.28
C PHE A 134 8.47 12.28 -17.18
N GLN A 135 7.74 11.18 -17.35
CA GLN A 135 8.21 9.99 -18.05
C GLN A 135 7.16 9.41 -18.99
N ILE A 136 7.61 8.80 -20.04
CA ILE A 136 6.77 8.03 -20.98
C ILE A 136 7.29 6.59 -20.94
N GLU A 137 6.41 5.64 -20.68
CA GLU A 137 6.75 4.21 -20.55
C GLU A 137 7.90 3.93 -19.57
N GLY A 138 7.98 4.73 -18.50
CA GLY A 138 9.01 4.60 -17.47
C GLY A 138 10.35 5.26 -17.80
N ASN A 139 10.46 5.96 -18.94
CA ASN A 139 11.68 6.66 -19.36
C ASN A 139 11.53 8.17 -19.16
N PRO A 140 12.40 8.83 -18.38
CA PRO A 140 12.44 10.28 -18.27
C PRO A 140 12.79 10.90 -19.64
N ILE A 141 11.93 11.79 -20.14
CA ILE A 141 12.08 12.32 -21.51
C ILE A 141 12.75 13.69 -21.58
N PHE A 142 12.87 14.37 -20.44
CA PHE A 142 13.42 15.73 -20.38
C PHE A 142 14.88 15.82 -19.94
N ASN A 143 15.51 14.66 -19.72
CA ASN A 143 16.93 14.61 -19.42
C ASN A 143 17.76 14.52 -20.72
N ASP A 144 18.88 15.18 -20.74
CA ASP A 144 19.87 15.05 -21.81
C ASP A 144 20.46 13.63 -21.79
N PRO A 145 20.52 12.92 -22.94
CA PRO A 145 20.96 11.52 -23.00
C PRO A 145 22.44 11.31 -22.65
N GLU A 146 23.28 12.33 -22.83
CA GLU A 146 24.72 12.22 -22.58
C GLU A 146 25.09 12.57 -21.14
N SER A 147 24.52 13.70 -20.63
CA SER A 147 24.82 14.18 -19.29
C SER A 147 23.85 13.65 -18.21
N GLY A 148 22.68 13.15 -18.58
CA GLY A 148 21.62 12.75 -17.65
C GLY A 148 20.94 13.93 -16.95
N GLN A 149 21.33 15.17 -17.23
CA GLN A 149 20.78 16.37 -16.60
C GLN A 149 19.50 16.83 -17.28
N PHE A 150 18.64 17.49 -16.51
CA PHE A 150 17.41 18.10 -17.04
C PHE A 150 17.72 19.20 -18.07
N ASP A 151 17.03 19.17 -19.21
CA ASP A 151 17.16 20.15 -20.30
C ASP A 151 15.82 20.85 -20.56
N PRO A 152 15.69 22.16 -20.19
CA PRO A 152 14.47 22.95 -20.45
C PRO A 152 14.09 23.05 -21.94
N GLY A 153 15.06 22.92 -22.84
CA GLY A 153 14.83 22.95 -24.30
C GLY A 153 14.01 21.77 -24.75
N ARG A 154 14.22 20.60 -24.13
CA ARG A 154 13.46 19.37 -24.44
C ARG A 154 12.00 19.49 -24.04
N VAL A 155 11.69 20.19 -22.94
CA VAL A 155 10.29 20.44 -22.53
C VAL A 155 9.55 21.24 -23.60
N LYS A 156 10.15 22.34 -24.08
CA LYS A 156 9.57 23.18 -25.15
C LYS A 156 9.45 22.42 -26.47
N GLY A 157 10.47 21.62 -26.80
CA GLY A 157 10.47 20.77 -27.99
C GLY A 157 9.35 19.74 -27.96
N PHE A 158 9.20 19.06 -26.83
CA PHE A 158 8.14 18.06 -26.60
C PHE A 158 6.74 18.68 -26.73
N GLU A 159 6.50 19.83 -26.07
CA GLU A 159 5.19 20.48 -26.10
C GLU A 159 4.81 20.92 -27.54
N LYS A 160 5.77 21.42 -28.29
CA LYS A 160 5.59 21.72 -29.72
C LYS A 160 5.30 20.44 -30.51
N GLU A 161 6.04 19.38 -30.26
CA GLU A 161 5.90 18.12 -30.99
C GLU A 161 4.53 17.47 -30.77
N ILE A 162 4.06 17.38 -29.52
CA ILE A 162 2.73 16.83 -29.21
C ILE A 162 1.59 17.73 -29.71
N THR A 163 1.85 19.05 -29.90
CA THR A 163 0.87 19.98 -30.47
C THR A 163 0.81 19.84 -31.99
N ASP A 164 1.97 19.86 -32.67
CA ASP A 164 2.05 19.89 -34.14
C ASP A 164 1.84 18.51 -34.78
N LYS A 165 2.28 17.44 -34.13
CA LYS A 165 2.28 16.07 -34.65
C LYS A 165 1.55 15.07 -33.76
N GLY A 166 0.70 15.55 -32.84
CA GLY A 166 0.11 14.74 -31.78
C GLY A 166 -0.57 13.46 -32.28
N ASP A 167 -1.31 13.53 -33.38
CA ASP A 167 -2.02 12.36 -33.92
C ASP A 167 -1.11 11.23 -34.44
N LYS A 168 0.16 11.55 -34.73
CA LYS A 168 1.15 10.56 -35.20
C LYS A 168 1.94 9.93 -34.06
N ILE A 169 2.29 10.73 -33.03
CA ILE A 169 3.14 10.30 -31.91
C ILE A 169 2.34 9.89 -30.67
N ASP A 170 1.10 10.38 -30.55
CA ASP A 170 0.16 10.06 -29.48
C ASP A 170 -1.24 9.82 -30.07
N PRO A 171 -1.44 8.72 -30.84
CA PRO A 171 -2.73 8.42 -31.49
C PRO A 171 -3.90 8.30 -30.51
N THR A 172 -3.61 7.93 -29.26
CA THR A 172 -4.60 7.78 -28.19
C THR A 172 -4.92 9.09 -27.46
N GLY A 173 -4.10 10.13 -27.63
CA GLY A 173 -4.17 11.38 -26.88
C GLY A 173 -3.75 11.27 -25.41
N LYS A 174 -3.34 10.10 -24.96
CA LYS A 174 -3.01 9.81 -23.56
C LYS A 174 -1.83 10.64 -23.05
N ILE A 175 -0.79 10.77 -23.84
CA ILE A 175 0.42 11.54 -23.47
C ILE A 175 0.07 13.03 -23.34
N ARG A 176 -0.72 13.57 -24.27
CA ARG A 176 -1.21 14.96 -24.23
C ARG A 176 -2.06 15.21 -22.98
N GLU A 177 -2.98 14.28 -22.67
CA GLU A 177 -3.83 14.38 -21.47
C GLU A 177 -2.96 14.37 -20.20
N GLN A 178 -2.00 13.46 -20.09
CA GLN A 178 -1.08 13.38 -18.95
C GLN A 178 -0.24 14.64 -18.78
N TRP A 179 0.33 15.14 -19.87
CA TRP A 179 1.11 16.39 -19.84
C TRP A 179 0.26 17.58 -19.41
N ALA A 180 -0.92 17.74 -19.99
CA ALA A 180 -1.85 18.82 -19.62
C ALA A 180 -2.24 18.76 -18.14
N MET A 181 -2.45 17.56 -17.58
CA MET A 181 -2.73 17.37 -16.15
C MET A 181 -1.54 17.77 -15.28
N VAL A 182 -0.32 17.34 -15.63
CA VAL A 182 0.90 17.72 -14.88
C VAL A 182 1.08 19.24 -14.87
N VAL A 183 0.96 19.88 -16.02
CA VAL A 183 1.08 21.34 -16.13
C VAL A 183 -0.01 22.06 -15.34
N ALA A 184 -1.26 21.59 -15.42
CA ALA A 184 -2.37 22.16 -14.64
C ALA A 184 -2.15 22.01 -13.14
N TYR A 185 -1.70 20.83 -12.69
CA TYR A 185 -1.36 20.56 -11.29
C TYR A 185 -0.26 21.51 -10.79
N VAL A 186 0.86 21.62 -11.52
CA VAL A 186 1.99 22.50 -11.14
C VAL A 186 1.54 23.97 -11.04
N LYS A 187 0.78 24.45 -12.03
CA LYS A 187 0.25 25.83 -12.01
C LYS A 187 -0.67 26.09 -10.81
N ARG A 188 -1.58 25.15 -10.52
CA ARG A 188 -2.53 25.26 -9.41
C ARG A 188 -1.83 25.25 -8.06
N ASN A 189 -0.89 24.34 -7.86
CA ASN A 189 -0.20 24.20 -6.59
C ASN A 189 0.93 25.22 -6.38
N SER A 190 1.25 26.03 -7.36
CA SER A 190 2.34 27.03 -7.27
C SER A 190 2.22 27.96 -6.06
N ARG A 191 1.00 28.45 -5.75
CA ARG A 191 0.75 29.31 -4.57
C ARG A 191 0.92 28.55 -3.25
N VAL A 192 0.40 27.32 -3.19
CA VAL A 192 0.52 26.43 -2.02
C VAL A 192 2.00 26.11 -1.75
N ASN A 193 2.77 25.81 -2.79
CA ASN A 193 4.20 25.58 -2.68
C ASN A 193 4.96 26.83 -2.21
N LYS A 194 4.58 28.00 -2.70
CA LYS A 194 5.16 29.29 -2.27
C LYS A 194 4.85 29.56 -0.79
N PHE A 195 3.61 29.34 -0.35
CA PHE A 195 3.21 29.43 1.05
C PHE A 195 4.02 28.47 1.93
N ASN A 196 4.11 27.20 1.56
CA ASN A 196 4.89 26.20 2.29
C ASN A 196 6.38 26.59 2.38
N SER A 197 6.92 27.18 1.31
CA SER A 197 8.32 27.64 1.25
C SER A 197 8.60 28.77 2.24
N LEU A 198 7.63 29.65 2.53
CA LEU A 198 7.77 30.69 3.56
C LEU A 198 7.96 30.07 4.95
N PHE A 199 7.15 29.06 5.31
CA PHE A 199 7.29 28.38 6.59
C PHE A 199 8.61 27.62 6.67
N ASN A 200 8.98 26.90 5.62
CA ASN A 200 10.25 26.18 5.56
C ASN A 200 11.45 27.12 5.65
N GLY A 201 11.37 28.30 5.01
CA GLY A 201 12.40 29.32 5.06
C GLY A 201 12.48 30.04 6.41
N SER A 202 11.38 30.08 7.18
CA SER A 202 11.36 30.69 8.52
C SER A 202 12.00 29.82 9.60
N VAL A 203 12.24 28.54 9.32
CA VAL A 203 12.85 27.63 10.28
C VAL A 203 14.32 27.98 10.47
N TYR A 204 14.64 28.45 11.66
CA TYR A 204 15.99 28.81 12.06
C TYR A 204 16.27 28.31 13.47
N VAL A 205 17.41 27.67 13.66
CA VAL A 205 17.90 27.23 14.97
C VAL A 205 19.03 28.14 15.42
N PRO A 206 18.87 28.97 16.47
CA PRO A 206 19.93 29.82 16.97
C PRO A 206 21.16 29.01 17.38
N LYS A 207 22.35 29.52 17.09
CA LYS A 207 23.63 28.88 17.52
C LYS A 207 23.64 28.62 19.04
N TYR A 208 23.06 29.53 19.82
CA TYR A 208 22.91 29.35 21.27
C TYR A 208 22.19 28.07 21.65
N VAL A 209 21.10 27.72 20.94
CA VAL A 209 20.34 26.48 21.19
C VAL A 209 21.20 25.26 20.96
N ILE A 210 22.00 25.23 19.88
CA ILE A 210 22.94 24.13 19.60
C ILE A 210 23.99 23.99 20.72
N LYS A 211 24.58 25.12 21.12
CA LYS A 211 25.55 25.14 22.21
C LYS A 211 24.94 24.69 23.54
N ARG A 212 23.70 25.16 23.81
CA ARG A 212 22.98 24.79 25.02
C ARG A 212 22.68 23.26 25.02
N ASN A 213 22.22 22.72 23.92
CA ASN A 213 21.99 21.29 23.78
C ASN A 213 23.29 20.49 24.02
N ALA A 214 24.41 20.96 23.47
CA ALA A 214 25.72 20.33 23.68
C ALA A 214 26.17 20.39 25.17
N ALA A 215 25.95 21.51 25.83
CA ALA A 215 26.22 21.66 27.26
C ALA A 215 25.30 20.73 28.09
N ASP A 216 24.00 20.68 27.78
CA ASP A 216 23.02 19.86 28.46
C ASP A 216 23.31 18.36 28.29
N GLN A 217 23.76 17.92 27.09
CA GLN A 217 24.19 16.55 26.84
C GLN A 217 25.41 16.10 27.69
N ASN A 218 26.23 17.04 28.10
CA ASN A 218 27.38 16.76 28.95
C ASN A 218 27.15 17.11 30.43
N SER A 219 25.99 17.68 30.77
CA SER A 219 25.64 17.97 32.17
C SER A 219 25.19 16.72 32.88
N MET A 220 25.68 16.50 34.09
CA MET A 220 25.49 15.29 34.88
C MET A 220 24.89 15.62 36.23
N ALA A 221 24.09 14.69 36.75
CA ALA A 221 23.59 14.75 38.12
C ALA A 221 23.65 13.38 38.80
N SER A 222 23.87 13.37 40.11
CA SER A 222 23.76 12.20 40.97
C SER A 222 22.54 12.34 41.86
N ILE A 223 21.73 11.30 41.91
CA ILE A 223 20.53 11.25 42.76
C ILE A 223 20.50 9.97 43.59
N LYS A 224 19.88 10.06 44.77
CA LYS A 224 19.25 8.91 45.44
C LYS A 224 17.78 8.92 45.14
N TYR A 225 17.15 7.75 45.03
CA TYR A 225 15.75 7.65 44.73
C TYR A 225 15.08 6.42 45.35
N VAL A 226 13.78 6.53 45.52
CA VAL A 226 12.87 5.41 45.83
C VAL A 226 11.71 5.46 44.83
N LYS A 227 11.48 4.38 44.11
CA LYS A 227 10.33 4.22 43.20
C LYS A 227 9.28 3.32 43.85
N VAL A 228 8.13 3.87 44.17
CA VAL A 228 6.99 3.15 44.73
C VAL A 228 6.09 2.74 43.57
N PRO A 229 5.98 1.44 43.25
CA PRO A 229 5.21 0.99 42.08
C PRO A 229 3.70 1.16 42.30
N TYR A 230 2.94 1.38 41.23
CA TYR A 230 1.47 1.46 41.31
C TYR A 230 0.83 0.18 41.80
N THR A 231 1.48 -0.97 41.68
CA THR A 231 1.04 -2.25 42.25
C THR A 231 1.02 -2.28 43.79
N SER A 232 1.68 -1.32 44.45
CA SER A 232 1.60 -1.17 45.93
C SER A 232 0.23 -0.68 46.42
N VAL A 233 -0.61 -0.16 45.52
CA VAL A 233 -2.00 0.21 45.77
C VAL A 233 -2.91 -0.81 45.11
N ASN A 234 -3.78 -1.46 45.87
CA ASN A 234 -4.69 -2.48 45.35
C ASN A 234 -5.66 -1.82 44.32
N ASP A 235 -5.92 -2.51 43.20
CA ASP A 235 -6.88 -2.07 42.21
C ASP A 235 -8.31 -1.93 42.74
N ALA A 236 -8.67 -2.75 43.73
CA ALA A 236 -9.97 -2.71 44.38
C ALA A 236 -10.22 -1.40 45.15
N ASP A 237 -9.14 -0.75 45.61
CA ASP A 237 -9.21 0.51 46.39
C ASP A 237 -9.36 1.74 45.47
N VAL A 238 -9.20 1.56 44.14
CA VAL A 238 -9.23 2.66 43.18
C VAL A 238 -10.32 2.40 42.13
N LYS A 239 -11.53 2.85 42.45
CA LYS A 239 -12.65 2.80 41.49
C LYS A 239 -12.52 3.91 40.45
N VAL A 240 -12.81 3.59 39.21
CA VAL A 240 -12.85 4.53 38.08
C VAL A 240 -14.28 4.58 37.56
N SER A 241 -14.88 5.76 37.55
CA SER A 241 -16.21 6.04 36.99
C SER A 241 -16.06 6.68 35.61
N ASP A 242 -17.17 6.73 34.85
CA ASP A 242 -17.22 7.46 33.58
C ASP A 242 -16.94 8.96 33.75
N ASP A 243 -17.34 9.53 34.88
CA ASP A 243 -17.06 10.95 35.19
C ASP A 243 -15.58 11.20 35.45
N ASP A 244 -14.87 10.25 36.08
CA ASP A 244 -13.41 10.32 36.22
C ASP A 244 -12.71 10.29 34.85
N ILE A 245 -13.18 9.44 33.93
CA ILE A 245 -12.61 9.36 32.58
C ILE A 245 -12.90 10.66 31.82
N LYS A 246 -14.11 11.21 31.92
CA LYS A 246 -14.43 12.51 31.28
C LYS A 246 -13.54 13.62 31.81
N ALA A 247 -13.40 13.74 33.15
CA ALA A 247 -12.53 14.73 33.78
C ALA A 247 -11.05 14.58 33.32
N TYR A 248 -10.59 13.34 33.16
CA TYR A 248 -9.26 13.06 32.58
C TYR A 248 -9.15 13.54 31.14
N LEU A 249 -10.16 13.26 30.28
CA LEU A 249 -10.20 13.69 28.89
C LEU A 249 -10.22 15.22 28.77
N ASP A 250 -11.00 15.90 29.60
CA ASP A 250 -11.08 17.38 29.65
C ASP A 250 -9.73 17.99 30.06
N LYS A 251 -9.08 17.44 31.06
CA LYS A 251 -7.74 17.87 31.52
C LYS A 251 -6.69 17.71 30.44
N HIS A 252 -6.84 16.71 29.58
CA HIS A 252 -5.93 16.38 28.49
C HIS A 252 -6.51 16.66 27.09
N ALA A 253 -7.51 17.54 26.99
CA ALA A 253 -8.25 17.83 25.76
C ALA A 253 -7.35 18.20 24.57
N ALA A 254 -6.24 18.91 24.80
CA ALA A 254 -5.31 19.30 23.74
C ALA A 254 -4.68 18.10 22.99
N MET A 255 -4.53 16.95 23.66
CA MET A 255 -3.95 15.73 23.07
C MET A 255 -4.99 14.77 22.47
N ASN A 256 -6.27 14.97 22.80
CA ASN A 256 -7.32 13.99 22.51
C ASN A 256 -8.43 14.52 21.59
N ARG A 257 -8.34 15.76 21.08
CA ARG A 257 -9.37 16.35 20.22
C ARG A 257 -9.34 15.75 18.81
N THR A 258 -10.53 15.43 18.29
CA THR A 258 -10.67 15.06 16.89
C THR A 258 -10.66 16.31 15.99
N ASP A 259 -10.09 16.22 14.81
CA ASP A 259 -10.04 17.30 13.82
C ASP A 259 -11.30 17.36 12.93
N GLN A 260 -12.10 16.29 12.92
CA GLN A 260 -13.37 16.17 12.21
C GLN A 260 -14.31 15.22 12.96
N PRO A 261 -15.61 15.20 12.62
CA PRO A 261 -16.54 14.24 13.21
C PRO A 261 -16.09 12.81 13.00
N THR A 262 -16.21 11.98 14.02
CA THR A 262 -15.94 10.54 13.95
C THR A 262 -17.08 9.72 14.47
N ARG A 263 -17.18 8.49 14.03
CA ARG A 263 -18.10 7.45 14.51
C ARG A 263 -17.32 6.19 14.83
N SER A 264 -17.81 5.44 15.83
CA SER A 264 -17.28 4.10 16.11
C SER A 264 -18.40 3.09 16.00
N ILE A 265 -18.07 1.92 15.44
CA ILE A 265 -18.99 0.80 15.29
C ILE A 265 -18.41 -0.46 15.92
N GLU A 266 -19.29 -1.33 16.38
CA GLU A 266 -19.04 -2.75 16.55
C GLU A 266 -19.67 -3.49 15.38
N TYR A 267 -19.01 -4.52 14.86
CA TYR A 267 -19.55 -5.29 13.76
C TYR A 267 -19.20 -6.76 13.86
N ILE A 268 -20.00 -7.58 13.20
CA ILE A 268 -19.73 -8.99 12.94
C ILE A 268 -19.59 -9.21 11.44
N SER A 269 -18.80 -10.23 11.06
CA SER A 269 -18.61 -10.62 9.67
C SER A 269 -19.05 -12.05 9.44
N PHE A 270 -19.65 -12.30 8.28
CA PHE A 270 -19.92 -13.61 7.71
C PHE A 270 -19.00 -13.74 6.50
N ASP A 271 -17.85 -14.36 6.71
CA ASP A 271 -16.80 -14.44 5.70
C ASP A 271 -17.21 -15.44 4.61
N ILE A 272 -17.09 -15.03 3.34
CA ILE A 272 -17.45 -15.83 2.16
C ILE A 272 -16.27 -16.74 1.84
N VAL A 273 -16.29 -17.93 2.46
CA VAL A 273 -15.28 -18.95 2.28
C VAL A 273 -15.92 -20.23 1.71
N PRO A 274 -15.17 -21.03 0.94
CA PRO A 274 -15.68 -22.28 0.40
C PRO A 274 -16.19 -23.21 1.49
N SER A 275 -17.35 -23.81 1.28
CA SER A 275 -17.95 -24.80 2.16
C SER A 275 -17.36 -26.20 1.93
N SER A 276 -17.69 -27.15 2.82
CA SER A 276 -17.39 -28.56 2.61
C SER A 276 -18.07 -29.13 1.34
N ALA A 277 -19.24 -28.60 0.98
CA ALA A 277 -19.94 -28.98 -0.26
C ALA A 277 -19.18 -28.47 -1.50
N ASP A 278 -18.61 -27.25 -1.44
CA ASP A 278 -17.77 -26.72 -2.53
C ASP A 278 -16.50 -27.55 -2.69
N THR A 279 -15.87 -27.93 -1.58
CA THR A 279 -14.71 -28.83 -1.58
C THR A 279 -15.06 -30.18 -2.21
N ALA A 280 -16.17 -30.79 -1.81
CA ALA A 280 -16.63 -32.08 -2.38
C ALA A 280 -16.92 -31.96 -3.87
N ARG A 281 -17.54 -30.86 -4.31
CA ARG A 281 -17.83 -30.62 -5.73
C ARG A 281 -16.55 -30.54 -6.57
N VAL A 282 -15.51 -29.82 -6.09
CA VAL A 282 -14.22 -29.73 -6.79
C VAL A 282 -13.50 -31.08 -6.84
N LEU A 283 -13.49 -31.82 -5.70
CA LEU A 283 -12.86 -33.13 -5.63
C LEU A 283 -13.54 -34.14 -6.54
N ASN A 284 -14.87 -34.16 -6.61
CA ASN A 284 -15.64 -35.04 -7.50
C ASN A 284 -15.34 -34.70 -8.97
N ALA A 285 -15.36 -33.42 -9.33
CA ALA A 285 -15.03 -33.00 -10.69
C ALA A 285 -13.61 -33.43 -11.11
N LEU A 286 -12.63 -33.34 -10.21
CA LEU A 286 -11.27 -33.82 -10.48
C LEU A 286 -11.20 -35.36 -10.52
N GLY A 287 -12.00 -36.05 -9.72
CA GLY A 287 -12.12 -37.51 -9.78
C GLY A 287 -12.58 -38.01 -11.15
N ASP A 288 -13.62 -37.35 -11.71
CA ASP A 288 -14.12 -37.63 -13.06
C ASP A 288 -13.07 -37.36 -14.13
N LEU A 289 -12.40 -36.19 -14.02
CA LEU A 289 -11.35 -35.78 -14.97
C LEU A 289 -10.11 -36.69 -14.91
N ARG A 290 -9.79 -37.32 -13.79
CA ARG A 290 -8.59 -38.17 -13.63
C ARG A 290 -8.52 -39.28 -14.66
N THR A 291 -9.65 -39.95 -14.90
CA THR A 291 -9.74 -41.07 -15.87
C THR A 291 -9.55 -40.59 -17.30
N GLU A 292 -10.18 -39.46 -17.66
CA GLU A 292 -10.00 -38.83 -18.97
C GLU A 292 -8.54 -38.36 -19.16
N PHE A 293 -7.95 -37.77 -18.12
CA PHE A 293 -6.60 -37.24 -18.14
C PHE A 293 -5.54 -38.35 -18.31
N ALA A 294 -5.75 -39.49 -17.70
CA ALA A 294 -4.85 -40.65 -17.82
C ALA A 294 -4.70 -41.08 -19.29
N THR A 295 -5.80 -41.07 -20.04
CA THR A 295 -5.84 -41.51 -21.44
C THR A 295 -5.65 -40.40 -22.49
N ALA A 296 -5.56 -39.15 -22.04
CA ALA A 296 -5.39 -38.00 -22.93
C ALA A 296 -4.07 -38.08 -23.70
N LYS A 297 -4.16 -38.05 -25.05
CA LYS A 297 -3.00 -38.06 -25.95
C LYS A 297 -2.38 -36.66 -26.09
N ASP A 298 -3.21 -35.62 -26.10
CA ASP A 298 -2.79 -34.24 -26.17
C ASP A 298 -3.02 -33.58 -24.80
N ASN A 299 -1.96 -33.59 -23.98
CA ASN A 299 -2.00 -33.03 -22.64
C ASN A 299 -2.21 -31.50 -22.65
N LYS A 300 -1.69 -30.78 -23.67
CA LYS A 300 -1.82 -29.33 -23.79
C LYS A 300 -3.27 -28.91 -24.00
N THR A 301 -3.91 -29.51 -25.01
CA THR A 301 -5.33 -29.23 -25.28
C THR A 301 -6.21 -29.67 -24.10
N PHE A 302 -5.90 -30.79 -23.47
CA PHE A 302 -6.66 -31.27 -22.32
C PHE A 302 -6.57 -30.29 -21.13
N VAL A 303 -5.36 -29.91 -20.73
CA VAL A 303 -5.14 -29.01 -19.59
C VAL A 303 -5.78 -27.63 -19.86
N ASN A 304 -5.52 -27.05 -21.03
CA ASN A 304 -6.07 -25.74 -21.39
C ASN A 304 -7.61 -25.71 -21.49
N GLY A 305 -8.22 -26.86 -21.81
CA GLY A 305 -9.68 -26.97 -21.90
C GLY A 305 -10.37 -27.40 -20.61
N LYS A 306 -9.66 -27.92 -19.65
CA LYS A 306 -10.24 -28.50 -18.42
C LYS A 306 -9.78 -27.80 -17.15
N SER A 307 -8.69 -27.05 -17.17
CA SER A 307 -8.22 -26.25 -16.03
C SER A 307 -9.02 -24.96 -15.90
N ASP A 308 -9.21 -24.45 -14.69
CA ASP A 308 -9.87 -23.17 -14.46
C ASP A 308 -8.93 -22.00 -14.75
N GLU A 309 -7.62 -22.19 -14.57
CA GLU A 309 -6.63 -21.20 -14.98
C GLU A 309 -6.39 -21.25 -16.49
N ALA A 310 -6.56 -20.12 -17.15
CA ALA A 310 -6.23 -19.99 -18.56
C ALA A 310 -4.71 -20.16 -18.76
N ASN A 311 -4.31 -21.04 -19.70
CA ASN A 311 -2.91 -21.34 -20.06
C ASN A 311 -2.08 -22.01 -18.94
N SER A 312 -2.66 -22.90 -18.19
CA SER A 312 -1.97 -23.64 -17.13
C SER A 312 -0.97 -24.70 -17.64
N TYR A 313 -1.00 -25.06 -18.95
CA TYR A 313 -0.03 -25.96 -19.52
C TYR A 313 1.29 -25.25 -19.87
N SER A 314 2.39 -25.78 -19.34
CA SER A 314 3.74 -25.34 -19.65
C SER A 314 4.54 -26.46 -20.31
N GLU A 315 5.24 -26.16 -21.41
CA GLU A 315 6.20 -27.08 -22.04
C GLU A 315 7.55 -27.13 -21.32
N ALA A 316 7.69 -26.38 -20.20
CA ALA A 316 8.90 -26.34 -19.41
C ALA A 316 9.19 -27.66 -18.70
N TYR A 317 10.49 -27.94 -18.53
CA TYR A 317 10.96 -29.00 -17.64
C TYR A 317 11.31 -28.42 -16.29
N PHE A 318 10.96 -29.15 -15.25
CA PHE A 318 11.19 -28.77 -13.86
C PHE A 318 12.06 -29.81 -13.17
N ASN A 319 12.98 -29.39 -12.36
CA ASN A 319 13.73 -30.22 -11.42
C ASN A 319 13.41 -29.83 -9.97
N LYS A 320 14.02 -30.51 -8.97
CA LYS A 320 13.76 -30.24 -7.55
C LYS A 320 14.08 -28.81 -7.10
N ARG A 321 14.90 -28.08 -7.84
CA ARG A 321 15.25 -26.69 -7.52
C ARG A 321 14.25 -25.68 -8.10
N THR A 322 13.62 -26.02 -9.20
CA THR A 322 12.73 -25.13 -9.95
C THR A 322 11.25 -25.41 -9.72
N PHE A 323 10.89 -26.62 -9.27
CA PHE A 323 9.51 -26.97 -8.92
C PHE A 323 9.27 -26.78 -7.41
N THR A 324 8.67 -25.63 -7.05
CA THR A 324 8.52 -25.18 -5.66
C THR A 324 7.29 -25.73 -4.93
N SER A 325 6.68 -26.82 -5.39
CA SER A 325 5.57 -27.47 -4.72
C SER A 325 6.03 -28.22 -3.46
N ARG A 326 5.22 -28.17 -2.38
CA ARG A 326 5.45 -29.01 -1.19
C ARG A 326 5.32 -30.52 -1.49
N PHE A 327 4.72 -30.87 -2.62
CA PHE A 327 4.56 -32.24 -3.10
C PHE A 327 5.61 -32.64 -4.15
N ALA A 328 6.60 -31.78 -4.39
CA ALA A 328 7.59 -31.95 -5.47
C ALA A 328 8.29 -33.31 -5.43
N ASP A 329 8.75 -33.76 -4.27
CA ASP A 329 9.45 -35.06 -4.12
C ASP A 329 8.57 -36.24 -4.54
N THR A 330 7.31 -36.26 -4.11
CA THR A 330 6.36 -37.31 -4.47
C THR A 330 6.04 -37.24 -5.95
N ILE A 331 5.67 -36.09 -6.48
CA ILE A 331 5.31 -35.90 -7.90
C ILE A 331 6.48 -36.31 -8.80
N MET A 332 7.67 -35.83 -8.53
CA MET A 332 8.85 -36.08 -9.35
C MET A 332 9.35 -37.53 -9.28
N SER A 333 8.95 -38.30 -8.28
CA SER A 333 9.29 -39.73 -8.18
C SER A 333 8.42 -40.65 -9.04
N LEU A 334 7.24 -40.16 -9.51
CA LEU A 334 6.29 -40.95 -10.27
C LEU A 334 6.81 -41.30 -11.69
N PRO A 335 6.43 -42.50 -12.22
CA PRO A 335 6.71 -42.82 -13.62
C PRO A 335 6.02 -41.88 -14.61
N VAL A 336 6.54 -41.83 -15.85
CA VAL A 336 5.89 -41.11 -16.95
C VAL A 336 4.51 -41.69 -17.22
N GLY A 337 3.50 -40.85 -17.38
CA GLY A 337 2.09 -41.21 -17.56
C GLY A 337 1.28 -41.25 -16.27
N GLU A 338 1.91 -41.38 -15.11
CA GLU A 338 1.22 -41.41 -13.83
C GLU A 338 0.73 -40.02 -13.37
N ILE A 339 -0.38 -40.02 -12.60
CA ILE A 339 -1.06 -38.84 -12.11
C ILE A 339 -1.02 -38.80 -10.60
N TYR A 340 -0.52 -37.73 -10.03
CA TYR A 340 -0.60 -37.39 -8.62
C TYR A 340 -1.79 -36.47 -8.33
N GLY A 341 -2.46 -36.71 -7.20
CA GLY A 341 -3.57 -35.89 -6.74
C GLY A 341 -4.92 -36.60 -6.70
N PRO A 342 -6.02 -35.91 -6.37
CA PRO A 342 -6.05 -34.44 -6.12
C PRO A 342 -5.28 -34.01 -4.88
N TYR A 343 -4.56 -32.89 -4.98
CA TYR A 343 -3.89 -32.27 -3.85
C TYR A 343 -4.16 -30.75 -3.84
N PHE A 344 -4.24 -30.15 -2.66
CA PHE A 344 -4.52 -28.72 -2.49
C PHE A 344 -3.24 -27.92 -2.33
N GLU A 345 -3.06 -26.91 -3.20
CA GLU A 345 -1.94 -25.99 -3.18
C GLU A 345 -2.34 -24.65 -3.82
N SER A 346 -1.93 -23.54 -3.19
CA SER A 346 -2.13 -22.17 -3.71
C SER A 346 -3.58 -21.80 -4.04
N GLY A 347 -4.56 -22.36 -3.32
CA GLY A 347 -5.99 -22.08 -3.55
C GLY A 347 -6.69 -23.07 -4.47
N ASP A 348 -5.94 -23.93 -5.16
CA ASP A 348 -6.46 -24.87 -6.14
C ASP A 348 -6.30 -26.33 -5.69
N TYR A 349 -7.22 -27.17 -6.15
CA TYR A 349 -7.02 -28.62 -6.17
C TYR A 349 -6.45 -29.03 -7.51
N ASN A 350 -5.34 -29.76 -7.49
CA ASN A 350 -4.53 -30.08 -8.65
C ASN A 350 -4.47 -31.60 -8.93
N LEU A 351 -4.48 -31.96 -10.22
CA LEU A 351 -4.04 -33.25 -10.75
C LEU A 351 -2.79 -33.03 -11.60
N THR A 352 -1.67 -33.63 -11.25
CA THR A 352 -0.41 -33.47 -11.96
C THR A 352 0.02 -34.80 -12.62
N LYS A 353 0.13 -34.79 -13.94
CA LYS A 353 0.61 -35.94 -14.75
C LYS A 353 2.06 -35.71 -15.16
N ILE A 354 2.89 -36.72 -15.03
CA ILE A 354 4.25 -36.70 -15.60
C ILE A 354 4.15 -36.98 -17.10
N VAL A 355 4.52 -35.97 -17.91
CA VAL A 355 4.44 -36.05 -19.39
C VAL A 355 5.71 -36.66 -19.96
N ASP A 356 6.86 -36.20 -19.50
CA ASP A 356 8.17 -36.65 -19.94
C ASP A 356 9.21 -36.51 -18.82
N ARG A 357 10.32 -37.27 -18.95
CA ARG A 357 11.44 -37.23 -18.01
C ARG A 357 12.76 -37.22 -18.76
N LYS A 358 13.59 -36.24 -18.49
CA LYS A 358 14.94 -36.09 -19.07
C LYS A 358 15.93 -35.69 -18.00
N THR A 359 17.21 -35.91 -18.28
CA THR A 359 18.30 -35.33 -17.47
C THR A 359 18.79 -34.09 -18.21
N LEU A 360 18.53 -32.90 -17.66
CA LEU A 360 18.80 -31.63 -18.30
C LEU A 360 19.61 -30.71 -17.37
N PRO A 361 20.43 -29.79 -17.89
CA PRO A 361 21.09 -28.76 -17.10
C PRO A 361 20.09 -27.68 -16.65
N ASP A 362 20.36 -27.04 -15.50
CA ASP A 362 19.60 -25.86 -15.04
C ASP A 362 19.81 -24.66 -15.96
N SER A 363 21.04 -24.55 -16.50
CA SER A 363 21.37 -23.54 -17.48
C SER A 363 22.35 -24.06 -18.52
N ALA A 364 22.23 -23.55 -19.73
CA ALA A 364 23.12 -23.81 -20.85
C ALA A 364 23.74 -22.49 -21.31
N LYS A 365 25.05 -22.40 -21.24
CA LYS A 365 25.83 -21.32 -21.85
C LYS A 365 26.21 -21.71 -23.26
N VAL A 366 25.80 -20.92 -24.24
CA VAL A 366 26.05 -21.16 -25.64
C VAL A 366 26.64 -19.91 -26.30
N ARG A 367 27.27 -20.09 -27.46
CA ARG A 367 27.54 -18.98 -28.37
C ARG A 367 27.01 -19.31 -29.76
N HIS A 368 26.52 -18.30 -30.48
CA HIS A 368 25.92 -18.55 -31.77
C HIS A 368 26.19 -17.45 -32.81
N ILE A 369 25.97 -17.81 -34.06
CA ILE A 369 25.97 -16.92 -35.23
C ILE A 369 24.62 -17.10 -35.92
N LEU A 370 23.87 -16.01 -36.12
CA LEU A 370 22.59 -16.02 -36.84
C LEU A 370 22.74 -15.42 -38.24
N VAL A 371 22.26 -16.14 -39.25
CA VAL A 371 22.07 -15.60 -40.60
C VAL A 371 20.58 -15.73 -40.96
N LYS A 372 19.88 -14.59 -41.04
CA LYS A 372 18.44 -14.53 -41.31
C LYS A 372 18.14 -14.74 -42.80
N THR A 373 17.10 -15.52 -43.10
CA THR A 373 16.44 -15.58 -44.40
C THR A 373 15.24 -14.64 -44.46
N GLN A 374 14.53 -14.49 -43.31
CA GLN A 374 13.39 -13.58 -43.15
C GLN A 374 13.47 -12.83 -41.82
N ASP A 375 12.96 -11.60 -41.79
CA ASP A 375 12.82 -10.80 -40.58
C ASP A 375 11.44 -10.14 -40.59
N ARG A 376 10.59 -10.45 -39.59
CA ARG A 376 9.21 -9.97 -39.49
C ARG A 376 8.40 -10.10 -40.78
N GLY A 377 8.54 -11.26 -41.45
CA GLY A 377 7.83 -11.58 -42.70
C GLY A 377 8.48 -11.04 -43.96
N ASN A 378 9.50 -10.18 -43.86
CA ASN A 378 10.24 -9.68 -45.04
C ASN A 378 11.41 -10.59 -45.39
N GLU A 379 11.62 -10.86 -46.65
CA GLU A 379 12.79 -11.61 -47.14
C GLU A 379 14.06 -10.76 -46.97
N VAL A 380 15.06 -11.32 -46.28
CA VAL A 380 16.37 -10.72 -46.08
C VAL A 380 17.35 -11.25 -47.14
N MET A 381 17.33 -12.55 -47.35
CA MET A 381 18.10 -13.23 -48.41
C MET A 381 17.53 -14.61 -48.69
N SER A 382 17.87 -15.15 -49.88
CA SER A 382 17.44 -16.50 -50.23
C SER A 382 18.02 -17.56 -49.28
N ASP A 383 17.32 -18.68 -49.16
CA ASP A 383 17.74 -19.78 -48.29
C ASP A 383 19.14 -20.31 -48.66
N THR A 384 19.42 -20.42 -49.96
CA THR A 384 20.73 -20.84 -50.47
C THR A 384 21.83 -19.84 -50.11
N ALA A 385 21.58 -18.54 -50.24
CA ALA A 385 22.55 -17.51 -49.87
C ALA A 385 22.82 -17.50 -48.36
N ALA A 386 21.79 -17.63 -47.52
CA ALA A 386 21.93 -17.73 -46.10
C ALA A 386 22.73 -18.98 -45.69
N LYS A 387 22.46 -20.11 -46.33
CA LYS A 387 23.21 -21.33 -46.06
C LYS A 387 24.69 -21.20 -46.45
N MET A 388 25.00 -20.66 -47.64
CA MET A 388 26.38 -20.39 -48.02
C MET A 388 27.08 -19.42 -47.09
N ARG A 389 26.36 -18.40 -46.59
CA ARG A 389 26.92 -17.40 -45.66
C ARG A 389 27.25 -18.01 -44.27
N ILE A 390 26.38 -18.87 -43.73
CA ILE A 390 26.66 -19.54 -42.47
C ILE A 390 27.79 -20.58 -42.63
N ASP A 391 27.84 -21.28 -43.79
CA ASP A 391 28.91 -22.24 -44.08
C ASP A 391 30.28 -21.54 -44.20
N SER A 392 30.31 -20.32 -44.80
CA SER A 392 31.52 -19.49 -44.85
C SER A 392 31.99 -19.07 -43.44
N ALA A 393 31.07 -18.70 -42.55
CA ALA A 393 31.38 -18.41 -41.17
C ALA A 393 32.01 -19.63 -40.46
N ILE A 394 31.40 -20.80 -40.66
CA ILE A 394 31.92 -22.07 -40.12
C ILE A 394 33.31 -22.40 -40.65
N ALA A 395 33.54 -22.19 -41.97
CA ALA A 395 34.86 -22.42 -42.56
C ALA A 395 35.93 -21.51 -41.98
N MET A 396 35.62 -20.25 -41.69
CA MET A 396 36.53 -19.33 -41.00
C MET A 396 36.86 -19.78 -39.60
N LEU A 397 35.87 -20.24 -38.83
CA LEU A 397 36.08 -20.77 -37.49
C LEU A 397 36.98 -22.01 -37.52
N LYS A 398 36.75 -22.94 -38.47
CA LYS A 398 37.59 -24.12 -38.69
C LYS A 398 39.03 -23.74 -39.11
N GLY A 399 39.17 -22.61 -39.80
CA GLY A 399 40.48 -22.04 -40.19
C GLY A 399 41.21 -21.31 -39.04
N GLY A 400 40.66 -21.29 -37.83
CA GLY A 400 41.31 -20.71 -36.65
C GLY A 400 40.94 -19.25 -36.37
N ALA A 401 39.98 -18.68 -37.06
CA ALA A 401 39.47 -17.34 -36.73
C ALA A 401 38.74 -17.31 -35.36
N SER A 402 38.89 -16.20 -34.60
CA SER A 402 38.21 -16.08 -33.35
C SER A 402 36.70 -16.00 -33.54
N PHE A 403 35.94 -16.61 -32.63
CA PHE A 403 34.48 -16.61 -32.70
C PHE A 403 33.92 -15.18 -32.70
N ASP A 404 34.45 -14.30 -31.84
CA ASP A 404 34.08 -12.89 -31.73
C ASP A 404 34.22 -12.15 -33.10
N SER A 405 35.35 -12.35 -33.80
CA SER A 405 35.56 -11.75 -35.12
C SER A 405 34.51 -12.24 -36.14
N VAL A 406 34.19 -13.54 -36.13
CA VAL A 406 33.22 -14.14 -37.03
C VAL A 406 31.77 -13.72 -36.70
N VAL A 407 31.41 -13.61 -35.42
CA VAL A 407 30.14 -13.05 -34.97
C VAL A 407 29.93 -11.64 -35.49
N ASN A 408 30.93 -10.77 -35.33
CA ASN A 408 30.86 -9.39 -35.78
C ASN A 408 30.71 -9.27 -37.31
N LEU A 409 31.32 -10.17 -38.06
CA LEU A 409 31.30 -10.15 -39.53
C LEU A 409 30.01 -10.79 -40.12
N TYR A 410 29.54 -11.88 -39.52
CA TYR A 410 28.49 -12.71 -40.15
C TYR A 410 27.15 -12.68 -39.45
N SER A 411 27.13 -12.46 -38.09
CA SER A 411 25.89 -12.55 -37.35
C SER A 411 24.95 -11.38 -37.64
N MET A 412 23.66 -11.69 -37.79
CA MET A 412 22.56 -10.74 -37.93
C MET A 412 21.75 -10.58 -36.64
N ASP A 413 22.32 -11.02 -35.52
CA ASP A 413 21.77 -10.79 -34.19
C ASP A 413 22.63 -9.73 -33.49
N ASP A 414 22.09 -8.49 -33.48
CA ASP A 414 22.79 -7.35 -32.88
C ASP A 414 22.95 -7.48 -31.35
N GLY A 415 22.09 -8.26 -30.69
CA GLY A 415 22.23 -8.59 -29.28
C GLY A 415 23.48 -9.42 -29.01
N SER A 416 23.66 -10.48 -29.79
CA SER A 416 24.81 -11.41 -29.66
C SER A 416 26.15 -10.78 -30.03
N LYS A 417 26.19 -9.80 -30.92
CA LYS A 417 27.42 -9.07 -31.24
C LYS A 417 28.04 -8.40 -29.99
N LYS A 418 27.21 -7.82 -29.11
CA LYS A 418 27.67 -7.15 -27.89
C LYS A 418 28.24 -8.12 -26.86
N THR A 419 27.84 -9.38 -26.91
CA THR A 419 28.25 -10.44 -25.99
C THR A 419 29.19 -11.46 -26.65
N LYS A 420 29.82 -11.14 -27.76
CA LYS A 420 30.70 -12.04 -28.53
C LYS A 420 30.02 -13.34 -28.97
N GLY A 421 28.72 -13.27 -29.22
CA GLY A 421 27.87 -14.39 -29.55
C GLY A 421 27.34 -15.19 -28.37
N GLU A 422 27.72 -14.87 -27.14
CA GLU A 422 27.39 -15.66 -25.95
C GLU A 422 26.02 -15.30 -25.37
N TYR A 423 25.26 -16.34 -24.99
CA TYR A 423 24.03 -16.31 -24.21
C TYR A 423 24.06 -17.39 -23.14
N THR A 424 23.43 -17.10 -22.00
CA THR A 424 23.13 -18.11 -20.98
C THR A 424 21.63 -18.20 -20.85
N PHE A 425 21.08 -19.38 -21.11
CA PHE A 425 19.67 -19.68 -20.97
C PHE A 425 19.46 -20.56 -19.77
N THR A 426 18.41 -20.29 -18.99
CA THR A 426 17.95 -21.20 -17.93
C THR A 426 17.01 -22.26 -18.53
N LEU A 427 16.82 -23.36 -17.82
CA LEU A 427 15.88 -24.41 -18.25
C LEU A 427 14.44 -23.87 -18.41
N MET A 428 14.10 -22.84 -17.65
CA MET A 428 12.80 -22.16 -17.73
C MET A 428 12.64 -21.30 -18.99
N ASP A 429 13.74 -20.86 -19.61
CA ASP A 429 13.72 -20.09 -20.86
C ASP A 429 13.52 -21.02 -22.09
N LYS A 430 13.75 -22.33 -21.93
CA LYS A 430 13.72 -23.31 -23.06
C LYS A 430 12.42 -23.26 -23.86
N PRO A 431 11.20 -23.13 -23.28
CA PRO A 431 9.95 -23.02 -24.05
C PRO A 431 9.84 -21.75 -24.91
N GLY A 432 10.53 -20.67 -24.53
CA GLY A 432 10.58 -19.41 -25.28
C GLY A 432 11.59 -19.38 -26.41
N ILE A 433 12.46 -20.39 -26.50
CA ILE A 433 13.48 -20.54 -27.55
C ILE A 433 12.91 -21.47 -28.63
N SER A 434 13.31 -21.26 -29.89
CA SER A 434 12.92 -22.23 -30.93
C SER A 434 13.31 -23.63 -30.54
N LYS A 435 12.43 -24.60 -30.85
CA LYS A 435 12.62 -26.00 -30.43
C LYS A 435 13.98 -26.55 -30.87
N GLU A 436 14.38 -26.30 -32.11
CA GLU A 436 15.63 -26.81 -32.68
C GLU A 436 16.87 -26.24 -31.97
N PHE A 437 16.81 -24.98 -31.58
CA PHE A 437 17.91 -24.32 -30.84
C PHE A 437 17.92 -24.79 -29.37
N GLY A 438 16.77 -24.75 -28.70
CA GLY A 438 16.64 -25.12 -27.30
C GLY A 438 16.96 -26.59 -27.04
N ASP A 439 16.48 -27.51 -27.90
CA ASP A 439 16.82 -28.93 -27.79
C ASP A 439 18.31 -29.16 -27.92
N PHE A 440 18.97 -28.55 -28.91
CA PHE A 440 20.42 -28.70 -29.05
C PHE A 440 21.17 -28.08 -27.85
N ALA A 441 20.78 -26.87 -27.41
CA ALA A 441 21.47 -26.18 -26.31
C ALA A 441 21.41 -26.94 -24.99
N PHE A 442 20.29 -27.59 -24.67
CA PHE A 442 20.08 -28.28 -23.39
C PHE A 442 20.33 -29.79 -23.43
N GLU A 443 20.26 -30.43 -24.59
CA GLU A 443 20.37 -31.91 -24.72
C GLU A 443 21.70 -32.34 -25.37
N GLY A 444 22.44 -31.41 -26.02
CA GLY A 444 23.80 -31.65 -26.50
C GLY A 444 24.84 -31.67 -25.40
N LYS A 445 26.12 -31.74 -25.72
CA LYS A 445 27.23 -31.73 -24.74
C LYS A 445 28.06 -30.49 -24.87
N PRO A 446 28.67 -29.99 -23.80
CA PRO A 446 29.68 -28.93 -23.88
C PRO A 446 30.79 -29.26 -24.88
N GLY A 447 31.10 -28.29 -25.76
CA GLY A 447 32.03 -28.45 -26.89
C GLY A 447 31.37 -28.91 -28.20
N GLU A 448 30.12 -29.36 -28.18
CA GLU A 448 29.40 -29.71 -29.40
C GLU A 448 28.99 -28.46 -30.21
N THR A 449 29.00 -28.61 -31.54
CA THR A 449 28.56 -27.57 -32.46
C THR A 449 27.50 -28.10 -33.43
N LYS A 450 26.51 -27.27 -33.74
CA LYS A 450 25.45 -27.65 -34.69
C LYS A 450 24.93 -26.43 -35.44
N THR A 451 24.59 -26.66 -36.72
CA THR A 451 23.79 -25.71 -37.48
C THR A 451 22.34 -26.12 -37.45
N VAL A 452 21.47 -25.24 -36.96
CA VAL A 452 20.02 -25.46 -36.95
C VAL A 452 19.32 -24.41 -37.78
N LYS A 453 18.23 -24.80 -38.47
CA LYS A 453 17.35 -23.89 -39.18
C LYS A 453 16.14 -23.59 -38.28
N VAL A 454 15.93 -22.30 -37.99
CA VAL A 454 14.82 -21.83 -37.15
C VAL A 454 13.84 -21.10 -38.07
N LYS A 455 12.53 -21.30 -37.79
CA LYS A 455 11.45 -20.52 -38.37
C LYS A 455 10.38 -20.29 -37.32
N ASN A 456 10.11 -19.02 -36.99
CA ASN A 456 9.05 -18.60 -36.10
C ASN A 456 8.37 -17.33 -36.64
N ASP A 457 7.45 -16.74 -35.90
CA ASP A 457 6.69 -15.54 -36.30
C ASP A 457 7.57 -14.29 -36.46
N ASN A 458 8.72 -14.25 -35.74
CA ASN A 458 9.61 -13.10 -35.74
C ASN A 458 10.65 -13.17 -36.84
N TYR A 459 11.21 -14.36 -37.14
CA TYR A 459 12.25 -14.52 -38.15
C TYR A 459 12.38 -15.97 -38.62
N ALA A 460 13.03 -16.13 -39.77
CA ALA A 460 13.58 -17.41 -40.20
C ALA A 460 15.07 -17.26 -40.53
N GLY A 461 15.86 -18.32 -40.30
CA GLY A 461 17.30 -18.27 -40.55
C GLY A 461 18.05 -19.49 -40.04
N TYR A 462 19.37 -19.45 -40.21
CA TYR A 462 20.30 -20.46 -39.77
C TYR A 462 21.09 -19.97 -38.57
N HIS A 463 21.15 -20.80 -37.51
CA HIS A 463 22.02 -20.59 -36.36
C HIS A 463 23.15 -21.62 -36.39
N TYR A 464 24.38 -21.18 -36.32
CA TYR A 464 25.49 -22.02 -35.91
C TYR A 464 25.70 -21.84 -34.42
N ILE A 465 25.56 -22.91 -33.65
CA ILE A 465 25.52 -22.88 -32.16
C ILE A 465 26.70 -23.75 -31.68
N GLU A 466 27.39 -23.28 -30.66
CA GLU A 466 28.36 -24.03 -29.88
C GLU A 466 27.94 -24.00 -28.39
N ILE A 467 27.91 -25.17 -27.74
CA ILE A 467 27.61 -25.29 -26.34
C ILE A 467 28.92 -25.09 -25.57
N LEU A 468 28.98 -24.07 -24.69
CA LEU A 468 30.17 -23.76 -23.91
C LEU A 468 30.15 -24.46 -22.56
N GLU A 469 29.01 -24.44 -21.89
CA GLU A 469 28.91 -24.95 -20.52
C GLU A 469 27.49 -25.37 -20.19
N HIS A 470 27.36 -26.43 -19.37
CA HIS A 470 26.14 -26.83 -18.70
C HIS A 470 26.31 -26.77 -17.20
N THR A 471 25.37 -26.14 -16.50
CA THR A 471 25.41 -26.00 -15.05
C THR A 471 24.22 -26.74 -14.44
N GLY A 472 24.45 -27.48 -13.33
CA GLY A 472 23.38 -28.05 -12.52
C GLY A 472 22.59 -29.16 -13.20
N VAL A 473 23.27 -30.09 -13.90
CA VAL A 473 22.61 -31.23 -14.57
C VAL A 473 21.84 -32.09 -13.56
N ALA A 474 20.54 -32.26 -13.78
CA ALA A 474 19.66 -32.98 -12.88
C ALA A 474 18.50 -33.69 -13.61
N PRO A 475 17.93 -34.76 -13.01
CA PRO A 475 16.66 -35.30 -13.48
C PRO A 475 15.57 -34.23 -13.46
N SER A 476 14.93 -34.03 -14.61
CA SER A 476 13.90 -33.01 -14.82
C SER A 476 12.66 -33.68 -15.44
N VAL A 477 11.49 -33.16 -15.11
CA VAL A 477 10.20 -33.67 -15.57
C VAL A 477 9.41 -32.58 -16.27
N GLN A 478 8.70 -32.94 -17.32
CA GLN A 478 7.66 -32.10 -17.91
C GLN A 478 6.33 -32.48 -17.26
N LEU A 479 5.57 -31.50 -16.84
CA LEU A 479 4.32 -31.66 -16.08
C LEU A 479 3.13 -31.16 -16.88
N ALA A 480 2.02 -31.87 -16.78
CA ALA A 480 0.69 -31.39 -17.15
C ALA A 480 -0.14 -31.28 -15.87
N ILE A 481 -0.62 -30.08 -15.57
CA ILE A 481 -1.33 -29.80 -14.31
C ILE A 481 -2.74 -29.33 -14.66
N VAL A 482 -3.76 -30.07 -14.20
CA VAL A 482 -5.16 -29.64 -14.24
C VAL A 482 -5.48 -29.06 -12.88
N ALA A 483 -5.74 -27.75 -12.82
CA ALA A 483 -6.08 -27.03 -11.62
C ALA A 483 -7.59 -26.69 -11.61
N LYS A 484 -8.22 -26.87 -10.47
CA LYS A 484 -9.60 -26.46 -10.18
C LYS A 484 -9.64 -25.59 -8.95
N THR A 485 -10.02 -24.34 -9.15
CA THR A 485 -10.04 -23.33 -8.09
C THR A 485 -11.11 -23.67 -7.05
N LEU A 486 -10.71 -23.68 -5.77
CA LEU A 486 -11.64 -23.85 -4.67
C LEU A 486 -12.28 -22.49 -4.32
N ALA A 487 -13.35 -22.16 -5.00
CA ALA A 487 -14.14 -20.96 -4.77
C ALA A 487 -15.52 -21.29 -4.14
N PRO A 488 -16.09 -20.37 -3.34
CA PRO A 488 -17.46 -20.50 -2.86
C PRO A 488 -18.44 -20.56 -4.02
N SER A 489 -19.38 -21.49 -3.98
CA SER A 489 -20.48 -21.53 -4.96
C SER A 489 -21.56 -20.49 -4.63
N ASP A 490 -22.39 -20.17 -5.61
CA ASP A 490 -23.56 -19.31 -5.42
C ASP A 490 -24.45 -19.81 -4.27
N SER A 491 -24.57 -21.12 -4.10
CA SER A 491 -25.30 -21.73 -2.98
C SER A 491 -24.70 -21.39 -1.64
N THR A 492 -23.37 -21.42 -1.52
CA THR A 492 -22.64 -21.03 -0.29
C THR A 492 -22.77 -19.54 -0.04
N VAL A 493 -22.60 -18.71 -1.06
CA VAL A 493 -22.74 -17.25 -0.99
C VAL A 493 -24.17 -16.88 -0.55
N ASN A 494 -25.20 -17.45 -1.19
CA ASN A 494 -26.62 -17.19 -0.86
C ASN A 494 -26.97 -17.67 0.55
N ALA A 495 -26.44 -18.80 1.00
CA ALA A 495 -26.67 -19.31 2.36
C ALA A 495 -26.05 -18.37 3.42
N LEU A 496 -24.84 -17.83 3.16
CA LEU A 496 -24.20 -16.86 4.05
C LEU A 496 -24.94 -15.52 4.07
N TYR A 497 -25.36 -15.03 2.90
CA TYR A 497 -26.23 -13.85 2.80
C TYR A 497 -27.54 -14.02 3.57
N GLY A 498 -28.20 -15.20 3.42
CA GLY A 498 -29.39 -15.54 4.19
C GLY A 498 -29.18 -15.49 5.70
N LYS A 499 -28.07 -16.05 6.19
CA LYS A 499 -27.68 -15.98 7.62
C LYS A 499 -27.44 -14.56 8.09
N ALA A 500 -26.74 -13.74 7.30
CA ALA A 500 -26.50 -12.35 7.63
C ALA A 500 -27.79 -11.54 7.69
N ASN A 501 -28.71 -11.74 6.73
CA ASN A 501 -30.02 -11.09 6.70
C ASN A 501 -30.92 -11.53 7.86
N GLU A 502 -30.92 -12.82 8.19
CA GLU A 502 -31.66 -13.33 9.33
C GLU A 502 -31.14 -12.71 10.64
N PHE A 503 -29.81 -12.57 10.77
CA PHE A 503 -29.22 -11.92 11.92
C PHE A 503 -29.61 -10.44 12.00
N ALA A 504 -29.47 -9.68 10.91
CA ALA A 504 -29.80 -8.24 10.87
C ALA A 504 -31.30 -8.01 11.13
N GLY A 505 -32.17 -8.80 10.50
CA GLY A 505 -33.62 -8.66 10.62
C GLY A 505 -34.17 -8.97 12.02
N LYS A 506 -33.54 -9.91 12.73
CA LYS A 506 -33.94 -10.29 14.10
C LYS A 506 -33.33 -9.41 15.20
N ASN A 507 -32.25 -8.69 14.91
CA ASN A 507 -31.46 -7.95 15.91
C ASN A 507 -31.31 -6.48 15.52
N THR A 508 -32.43 -5.77 15.41
CA THR A 508 -32.51 -4.37 14.95
C THR A 508 -32.12 -3.33 16.01
N THR A 509 -31.91 -3.75 17.26
CA THR A 509 -31.46 -2.86 18.36
C THR A 509 -30.09 -3.29 18.87
N GLY A 510 -29.34 -2.34 19.45
CA GLY A 510 -28.01 -2.61 19.98
C GLY A 510 -28.00 -3.69 21.07
N GLU A 511 -29.03 -3.74 21.92
CA GLU A 511 -29.18 -4.75 22.98
C GLU A 511 -29.43 -6.14 22.38
N ALA A 512 -30.33 -6.24 21.37
CA ALA A 512 -30.61 -7.48 20.67
C ALA A 512 -29.37 -7.98 19.90
N PHE A 513 -28.62 -7.06 19.27
CA PHE A 513 -27.36 -7.37 18.61
C PHE A 513 -26.36 -8.00 19.58
N ASP A 514 -26.11 -7.36 20.74
CA ASP A 514 -25.15 -7.88 21.73
C ASP A 514 -25.57 -9.21 22.30
N ALA A 515 -26.86 -9.40 22.60
CA ALA A 515 -27.41 -10.66 23.10
C ALA A 515 -27.25 -11.79 22.08
N ALA A 516 -27.53 -11.52 20.80
CA ALA A 516 -27.37 -12.48 19.71
C ALA A 516 -25.92 -12.85 19.45
N VAL A 517 -25.02 -11.87 19.45
CA VAL A 517 -23.56 -12.09 19.30
C VAL A 517 -23.06 -13.03 20.40
N LYS A 518 -23.44 -12.76 21.66
CA LYS A 518 -23.07 -13.60 22.80
C LYS A 518 -23.67 -15.00 22.70
N LYS A 519 -24.96 -15.10 22.37
CA LYS A 519 -25.68 -16.39 22.25
C LYS A 519 -25.09 -17.28 21.15
N GLN A 520 -24.72 -16.70 20.01
CA GLN A 520 -24.19 -17.42 18.87
C GLN A 520 -22.66 -17.52 18.88
N ASN A 521 -21.99 -17.00 19.92
CA ASN A 521 -20.54 -16.95 20.07
C ASN A 521 -19.83 -16.34 18.81
N LEU A 522 -20.40 -15.26 18.28
CA LEU A 522 -19.85 -14.59 17.10
C LEU A 522 -18.69 -13.66 17.49
N ASN A 523 -17.69 -13.56 16.61
CA ASN A 523 -16.55 -12.67 16.83
C ASN A 523 -16.92 -11.23 16.50
N LYS A 524 -17.07 -10.42 17.55
CA LYS A 524 -17.35 -8.98 17.46
C LYS A 524 -16.05 -8.20 17.26
N LYS A 525 -15.98 -7.41 16.19
CA LYS A 525 -14.86 -6.53 15.84
C LYS A 525 -15.26 -5.07 16.02
N ILE A 526 -14.27 -4.17 16.10
CA ILE A 526 -14.48 -2.73 16.33
C ILE A 526 -13.85 -1.94 15.20
N GLY A 527 -14.63 -1.03 14.60
CA GLY A 527 -14.14 0.06 13.76
C GLY A 527 -14.18 1.36 14.58
N ASP A 528 -13.02 1.78 15.10
CA ASP A 528 -12.96 2.92 16.04
C ASP A 528 -12.58 4.21 15.35
N LYS A 529 -13.20 5.33 15.77
CA LYS A 529 -12.89 6.71 15.34
C LYS A 529 -12.79 6.88 13.83
N VAL A 530 -13.72 6.26 13.10
CA VAL A 530 -13.82 6.38 11.65
C VAL A 530 -14.24 7.81 11.31
N LYS A 531 -13.43 8.50 10.50
CA LYS A 531 -13.71 9.87 10.06
C LYS A 531 -14.77 9.89 8.97
N VAL A 532 -15.52 10.97 8.89
CA VAL A 532 -16.55 11.15 7.85
C VAL A 532 -15.94 11.15 6.44
N SER A 533 -14.68 11.59 6.32
CA SER A 533 -13.93 11.61 5.07
C SER A 533 -13.22 10.28 4.74
N SER A 534 -13.31 9.26 5.61
CA SER A 534 -12.68 7.96 5.37
C SER A 534 -13.39 7.16 4.29
N PHE A 535 -12.64 6.34 3.59
CA PHE A 535 -13.14 5.35 2.63
C PHE A 535 -12.89 3.92 3.09
N THR A 536 -12.08 3.77 4.14
CA THR A 536 -11.72 2.47 4.73
C THR A 536 -12.08 2.42 6.22
N ILE A 537 -12.37 1.23 6.70
CA ILE A 537 -12.48 0.92 8.13
C ILE A 537 -11.40 -0.10 8.48
N THR A 538 -10.63 0.18 9.53
CA THR A 538 -9.56 -0.72 9.99
C THR A 538 -10.11 -2.13 10.27
N GLY A 539 -9.51 -3.14 9.65
CA GLY A 539 -9.94 -4.54 9.75
C GLY A 539 -11.11 -4.93 8.83
N LEU A 540 -11.70 -3.97 8.12
CA LEU A 540 -12.77 -4.21 7.16
C LEU A 540 -12.34 -3.90 5.71
N GLY A 541 -11.43 -2.94 5.52
CA GLY A 541 -10.98 -2.48 4.21
C GLY A 541 -11.89 -1.41 3.62
N PRO A 542 -11.98 -1.29 2.28
CA PRO A 542 -12.87 -0.34 1.59
C PRO A 542 -14.32 -0.56 2.02
N SER A 543 -14.94 0.44 2.64
CA SER A 543 -16.23 0.29 3.33
C SER A 543 -17.07 1.57 3.29
N ARG A 544 -17.06 2.29 2.15
CA ARG A 544 -17.71 3.60 2.06
C ARG A 544 -19.20 3.56 2.38
N GLU A 545 -19.91 2.49 2.00
CA GLU A 545 -21.34 2.34 2.31
C GLU A 545 -21.61 2.21 3.82
N VAL A 546 -20.77 1.46 4.54
CA VAL A 546 -20.85 1.36 5.99
C VAL A 546 -20.58 2.71 6.63
N ILE A 547 -19.55 3.44 6.13
CA ILE A 547 -19.20 4.78 6.64
C ILE A 547 -20.35 5.75 6.42
N ARG A 548 -20.95 5.79 5.23
CA ARG A 548 -22.14 6.61 4.96
C ARG A 548 -23.25 6.27 5.94
N TRP A 549 -23.61 5.00 6.09
CA TRP A 549 -24.66 4.54 6.99
C TRP A 549 -24.40 4.99 8.44
N MET A 550 -23.18 4.78 8.98
CA MET A 550 -22.90 5.10 10.38
C MET A 550 -22.94 6.61 10.68
N PHE A 551 -22.75 7.48 9.68
CA PHE A 551 -22.90 8.93 9.83
C PHE A 551 -24.35 9.42 9.74
N GLU A 552 -25.26 8.63 9.20
CA GLU A 552 -26.68 8.93 9.11
C GLU A 552 -27.50 8.35 10.29
N HIS A 553 -26.86 7.53 11.17
CA HIS A 553 -27.54 6.77 12.22
C HIS A 553 -27.03 7.13 13.62
N LYS A 554 -27.82 6.74 14.64
CA LYS A 554 -27.56 7.06 16.06
C LYS A 554 -26.91 5.89 16.79
N VAL A 555 -26.34 6.19 17.98
CA VAL A 555 -25.81 5.15 18.88
C VAL A 555 -26.88 4.12 19.21
N GLY A 556 -26.54 2.84 19.10
CA GLY A 556 -27.41 1.70 19.35
C GLY A 556 -28.20 1.21 18.12
N GLU A 557 -28.19 1.94 17.01
CA GLU A 557 -28.82 1.47 15.78
C GLU A 557 -27.97 0.41 15.09
N VAL A 558 -28.64 -0.60 14.50
CA VAL A 558 -28.03 -1.75 13.82
C VAL A 558 -28.27 -1.64 12.33
N SER A 559 -27.28 -1.94 11.53
CA SER A 559 -27.31 -1.80 10.08
C SER A 559 -28.08 -2.93 9.39
N PRO A 560 -28.54 -2.69 8.15
CA PRO A 560 -28.78 -3.78 7.22
C PRO A 560 -27.48 -4.53 6.94
N VAL A 561 -27.55 -5.59 6.12
CA VAL A 561 -26.37 -6.33 5.66
C VAL A 561 -25.64 -5.50 4.61
N PHE A 562 -24.34 -5.32 4.80
CA PHE A 562 -23.43 -4.78 3.80
C PHE A 562 -22.54 -5.88 3.24
N GLN A 563 -22.29 -5.83 1.94
CA GLN A 563 -21.29 -6.66 1.30
C GLN A 563 -19.98 -5.87 1.18
N ILE A 564 -18.88 -6.43 1.65
CA ILE A 564 -17.56 -5.82 1.58
C ILE A 564 -16.70 -6.63 0.61
N GLY A 565 -16.52 -6.07 -0.57
CA GLY A 565 -15.91 -6.77 -1.69
C GLY A 565 -16.65 -8.09 -2.00
N GLU A 566 -15.90 -9.09 -2.44
CA GLU A 566 -16.41 -10.45 -2.63
C GLU A 566 -16.13 -11.35 -1.41
N GLU A 567 -15.60 -10.78 -0.32
CA GLU A 567 -15.01 -11.54 0.77
C GLU A 567 -15.97 -11.78 1.93
N ARG A 568 -16.94 -10.89 2.21
CA ARG A 568 -17.76 -11.00 3.42
C ARG A 568 -19.02 -10.15 3.42
N TYR A 569 -19.99 -10.60 4.22
CA TYR A 569 -21.14 -9.81 4.64
C TYR A 569 -20.93 -9.27 6.05
N VAL A 570 -21.39 -8.07 6.33
CA VAL A 570 -21.20 -7.36 7.59
C VAL A 570 -22.51 -6.80 8.10
N VAL A 571 -22.72 -6.93 9.42
CA VAL A 571 -23.76 -6.23 10.17
C VAL A 571 -23.09 -5.42 11.26
N ALA A 572 -23.36 -4.13 11.30
CA ALA A 572 -22.71 -3.18 12.19
C ALA A 572 -23.71 -2.51 13.16
N LYS A 573 -23.20 -2.07 14.31
CA LYS A 573 -23.91 -1.29 15.32
C LYS A 573 -23.12 -0.05 15.63
N VAL A 574 -23.73 1.14 15.60
CA VAL A 574 -23.08 2.39 16.05
C VAL A 574 -22.93 2.38 17.56
N VAL A 575 -21.70 2.60 18.06
CA VAL A 575 -21.40 2.57 19.51
C VAL A 575 -20.92 3.90 20.06
N ALA A 576 -20.39 4.80 19.21
CA ALA A 576 -20.00 6.14 19.65
C ALA A 576 -20.09 7.16 18.52
N ILE A 577 -20.41 8.38 18.91
CA ILE A 577 -20.49 9.57 18.06
C ILE A 577 -19.60 10.62 18.68
N GLU A 578 -18.60 11.10 17.95
CA GLU A 578 -17.73 12.20 18.36
C GLU A 578 -17.85 13.36 17.38
N GLU A 579 -18.19 14.52 17.89
CA GLU A 579 -18.18 15.74 17.10
C GLU A 579 -16.79 16.37 17.07
N LYS A 580 -16.50 17.21 16.10
CA LYS A 580 -15.22 17.92 15.96
C LYS A 580 -14.85 18.61 17.28
N GLY A 581 -13.63 18.40 17.74
CA GLY A 581 -13.09 19.00 18.98
C GLY A 581 -13.41 18.25 20.27
N SER A 582 -14.18 17.17 20.21
CA SER A 582 -14.52 16.32 21.35
C SER A 582 -13.80 14.97 21.31
N MET A 583 -13.93 14.21 22.39
CA MET A 583 -13.52 12.81 22.46
C MET A 583 -14.59 12.03 23.24
N ALA A 584 -15.10 10.95 22.64
CA ALA A 584 -16.02 10.04 23.31
C ALA A 584 -15.27 8.87 23.97
N ILE A 585 -15.90 8.30 24.99
CA ILE A 585 -15.49 7.02 25.56
C ILE A 585 -16.08 5.92 24.69
N THR A 586 -15.21 5.17 24.00
CA THR A 586 -15.59 4.08 23.11
C THR A 586 -15.20 2.73 23.71
N PRO A 587 -15.81 1.61 23.29
CA PRO A 587 -15.38 0.28 23.71
C PRO A 587 -13.90 0.01 23.45
N ALA A 588 -13.34 0.60 22.39
CA ALA A 588 -11.93 0.44 22.03
C ALA A 588 -10.97 1.18 22.96
N ASN A 589 -11.32 2.41 23.36
CA ASN A 589 -10.40 3.25 24.16
C ASN A 589 -10.65 3.16 25.68
N ARG A 590 -11.83 2.68 26.11
CA ARG A 590 -12.19 2.59 27.52
C ARG A 590 -11.16 1.87 28.40
N PRO A 591 -10.67 0.65 28.04
CA PRO A 591 -9.71 -0.05 28.90
C PRO A 591 -8.42 0.74 29.14
N MET A 592 -7.92 1.39 28.08
CA MET A 592 -6.73 2.25 28.17
C MET A 592 -6.99 3.49 29.02
N LEU A 593 -8.16 4.14 28.87
CA LEU A 593 -8.52 5.32 29.65
C LEU A 593 -8.71 4.98 31.12
N GLU A 594 -9.39 3.89 31.44
CA GLU A 594 -9.55 3.38 32.81
C GLU A 594 -8.20 3.12 33.47
N GLN A 595 -7.28 2.47 32.75
CA GLN A 595 -5.93 2.23 33.28
C GLN A 595 -5.18 3.53 33.55
N ARG A 596 -5.23 4.51 32.64
CA ARG A 596 -4.57 5.81 32.82
C ARG A 596 -5.15 6.60 34.03
N VAL A 597 -6.47 6.62 34.15
CA VAL A 597 -7.15 7.28 35.30
C VAL A 597 -6.80 6.56 36.58
N LYS A 598 -6.79 5.23 36.59
CA LYS A 598 -6.38 4.42 37.74
C LYS A 598 -4.94 4.73 38.15
N GLU A 599 -4.03 4.82 37.21
CA GLU A 599 -2.64 5.21 37.50
C GLU A 599 -2.52 6.64 38.04
N GLU A 600 -3.32 7.61 37.56
CA GLU A 600 -3.36 8.96 38.13
C GLU A 600 -3.82 8.94 39.59
N LYS A 601 -4.93 8.27 39.86
CA LYS A 601 -5.45 8.15 41.24
C LYS A 601 -4.46 7.45 42.17
N LYS A 602 -3.84 6.36 41.70
CA LYS A 602 -2.78 5.67 42.48
C LYS A 602 -1.58 6.57 42.73
N ALA A 603 -1.16 7.34 41.73
CA ALA A 603 -0.06 8.29 41.89
C ALA A 603 -0.36 9.34 42.95
N GLU A 604 -1.57 9.89 42.95
CA GLU A 604 -2.01 10.86 43.98
C GLU A 604 -2.02 10.27 45.39
N LEU A 605 -2.55 9.04 45.54
CA LEU A 605 -2.56 8.33 46.82
C LEU A 605 -1.15 8.08 47.33
N ILE A 606 -0.24 7.59 46.48
CA ILE A 606 1.16 7.34 46.85
C ILE A 606 1.86 8.65 47.20
N ALA A 607 1.71 9.68 46.36
CA ALA A 607 2.33 10.98 46.61
C ALA A 607 1.87 11.60 47.94
N LYS A 608 0.57 11.51 48.26
CA LYS A 608 -0.01 11.99 49.50
C LYS A 608 0.47 11.18 50.71
N LYS A 609 0.52 9.84 50.59
CA LYS A 609 0.91 8.93 51.67
C LYS A 609 2.34 9.18 52.15
N TYR A 610 3.24 9.50 51.21
CA TYR A 610 4.67 9.64 51.50
C TYR A 610 5.17 11.10 51.49
N ALA A 611 4.27 12.08 51.45
CA ALA A 611 4.64 13.49 51.42
C ALA A 611 5.44 13.88 52.68
N GLY A 612 6.58 14.57 52.48
CA GLY A 612 7.42 15.10 53.57
C GLY A 612 8.26 14.06 54.30
N GLN A 613 8.23 12.79 53.89
CA GLN A 613 9.05 11.74 54.50
C GLN A 613 10.46 11.68 53.91
N SER A 614 11.43 11.14 54.64
CA SER A 614 12.78 10.85 54.13
C SER A 614 12.76 9.66 53.19
N LEU A 615 13.76 9.55 52.27
CA LEU A 615 13.83 8.41 51.37
C LEU A 615 13.90 7.06 52.10
N ASP A 616 14.63 7.00 53.23
CA ASP A 616 14.73 5.78 54.04
C ASP A 616 13.37 5.40 54.68
N ALA A 617 12.61 6.37 55.15
CA ALA A 617 11.27 6.13 55.66
C ALA A 617 10.30 5.64 54.57
N ILE A 618 10.36 6.26 53.38
CA ILE A 618 9.57 5.84 52.23
C ILE A 618 9.94 4.41 51.80
N ALA A 619 11.24 4.10 51.72
CA ALA A 619 11.75 2.78 51.35
C ALA A 619 11.24 1.71 52.34
N ALA A 620 11.40 1.93 53.62
CA ALA A 620 10.94 1.01 54.68
C ALA A 620 9.39 0.80 54.63
N ALA A 621 8.64 1.90 54.51
CA ALA A 621 7.17 1.84 54.53
C ALA A 621 6.55 1.29 53.22
N SER A 622 7.29 1.31 52.10
CA SER A 622 6.85 0.80 50.81
C SER A 622 7.45 -0.57 50.44
N ALA A 623 8.30 -1.15 51.32
CA ALA A 623 9.08 -2.35 51.08
C ALA A 623 9.92 -2.22 49.78
N GLN A 624 10.47 -1.03 49.52
CA GLN A 624 11.40 -0.73 48.43
C GLN A 624 12.79 -0.45 49.00
N GLN A 625 13.77 -0.30 48.12
CA GLN A 625 15.14 0.07 48.50
C GLN A 625 15.47 1.47 48.02
N VAL A 626 16.29 2.20 48.79
CA VAL A 626 16.91 3.42 48.31
C VAL A 626 17.98 3.03 47.29
N GLN A 627 17.84 3.51 46.07
CA GLN A 627 18.79 3.30 44.98
C GLN A 627 19.55 4.61 44.70
N GLN A 628 20.71 4.50 44.04
CA GLN A 628 21.51 5.65 43.63
C GLN A 628 21.81 5.55 42.14
N SER A 629 21.78 6.71 41.46
CA SER A 629 22.21 6.87 40.09
C SER A 629 23.14 8.07 39.99
N ASP A 630 24.40 7.82 39.62
CA ASP A 630 25.47 8.83 39.59
C ASP A 630 25.69 9.46 38.24
N SER A 631 24.92 9.04 37.22
CA SER A 631 25.17 9.42 35.81
C SER A 631 23.90 9.83 35.06
N LEU A 632 23.02 10.58 35.75
CA LEU A 632 21.90 11.21 35.00
C LEU A 632 22.45 12.28 34.07
N ASN A 633 21.97 12.26 32.83
CA ASN A 633 22.34 13.22 31.81
C ASN A 633 21.14 14.08 31.45
N LEU A 634 21.29 15.40 31.41
CA LEU A 634 20.20 16.33 31.11
C LEU A 634 19.69 16.18 29.66
N GLY A 635 20.56 15.87 28.72
CA GLY A 635 20.22 15.64 27.30
C GLY A 635 19.54 14.30 27.03
N ASN A 636 19.48 13.40 28.04
CA ASN A 636 18.88 12.08 27.91
C ASN A 636 17.93 11.80 29.07
N ALA A 637 16.65 11.65 28.78
CA ALA A 637 15.62 11.37 29.79
C ALA A 637 15.65 9.95 30.38
N PHE A 638 16.69 9.17 30.08
CA PHE A 638 16.89 7.82 30.60
C PHE A 638 17.60 7.86 31.96
N VAL A 639 16.98 7.21 32.95
CA VAL A 639 17.57 7.06 34.30
C VAL A 639 17.97 5.61 34.50
N PRO A 640 19.27 5.32 34.75
CA PRO A 640 19.72 3.97 35.07
C PRO A 640 18.90 3.33 36.19
N GLY A 641 18.41 2.12 35.97
CA GLY A 641 17.54 1.39 36.90
C GLY A 641 16.05 1.73 36.85
N MET A 642 15.65 2.84 36.21
CA MET A 642 14.23 3.24 36.09
C MET A 642 13.68 3.27 34.67
N GLY A 643 14.55 3.43 33.65
CA GLY A 643 14.13 3.61 32.26
C GLY A 643 13.90 5.09 31.88
N TYR A 644 12.97 5.34 30.96
CA TYR A 644 12.67 6.68 30.46
C TYR A 644 11.79 7.46 31.44
N GLU A 645 12.40 8.39 32.19
CA GLU A 645 11.76 9.17 33.25
C GLU A 645 12.10 10.67 33.14
N PRO A 646 11.56 11.38 32.13
CA PRO A 646 11.93 12.78 31.85
C PRO A 646 11.61 13.73 32.99
N LYS A 647 10.56 13.46 33.78
CA LYS A 647 10.21 14.29 34.96
C LYS A 647 11.22 14.16 36.09
N VAL A 648 11.76 12.96 36.31
CA VAL A 648 12.81 12.72 37.28
C VAL A 648 14.08 13.49 36.89
N VAL A 649 14.48 13.39 35.61
CA VAL A 649 15.62 14.16 35.10
C VAL A 649 15.36 15.67 35.23
N GLY A 650 14.17 16.13 34.84
CA GLY A 650 13.80 17.55 35.01
C GLY A 650 13.91 18.04 36.44
N TYR A 651 13.46 17.26 37.44
CA TYR A 651 13.65 17.59 38.86
C TYR A 651 15.11 17.55 39.29
N ALA A 652 15.88 16.57 38.82
CA ALA A 652 17.31 16.43 39.14
C ALA A 652 18.11 17.65 38.72
N PHE A 653 17.79 18.28 37.59
CA PHE A 653 18.49 19.46 37.02
C PHE A 653 17.79 20.80 37.35
N ASN A 654 16.66 20.79 38.05
CA ASN A 654 15.95 22.02 38.43
C ASN A 654 16.75 22.76 39.53
N ASN A 655 17.30 23.93 39.24
CA ASN A 655 18.05 24.75 40.18
C ASN A 655 17.20 25.24 41.34
N GLY A 656 15.88 25.35 41.22
CA GLY A 656 14.96 25.69 42.28
C GLY A 656 14.72 24.54 43.26
N PHE A 657 15.13 23.32 42.96
CA PHE A 657 15.05 22.18 43.85
C PHE A 657 16.36 21.99 44.58
N GLN A 658 16.35 22.17 45.91
CA GLN A 658 17.55 22.20 46.74
C GLN A 658 18.20 20.80 46.86
N PRO A 659 19.52 20.69 46.80
CA PRO A 659 20.22 19.45 47.11
C PRO A 659 19.90 18.94 48.52
N ASN A 660 20.00 17.65 48.72
CA ASN A 660 19.74 16.95 49.96
C ASN A 660 18.30 17.11 50.55
N THR A 661 17.38 17.64 49.73
CA THR A 661 15.93 17.62 50.07
C THR A 661 15.23 16.50 49.31
N VAL A 662 14.12 15.99 49.86
CA VAL A 662 13.31 14.97 49.15
C VAL A 662 12.27 15.65 48.28
N SER A 663 12.15 15.22 47.03
CA SER A 663 11.18 15.76 46.10
C SER A 663 9.74 15.42 46.49
N PRO A 664 8.75 16.18 46.05
CA PRO A 664 7.39 15.68 45.97
C PRO A 664 7.33 14.38 45.17
N GLY A 665 6.28 13.60 45.32
CA GLY A 665 6.08 12.39 44.54
C GLY A 665 6.01 12.69 43.04
N ILE A 666 6.99 12.23 42.28
CA ILE A 666 7.09 12.43 40.82
C ILE A 666 6.37 11.27 40.13
N LYS A 667 5.26 11.55 39.50
CA LYS A 667 4.53 10.54 38.67
C LYS A 667 5.35 10.15 37.45
N GLY A 668 5.73 8.88 37.37
CA GLY A 668 6.50 8.27 36.29
C GLY A 668 5.82 7.05 35.66
N GLN A 669 6.56 6.33 34.85
CA GLN A 669 6.09 5.06 34.31
C GLN A 669 6.06 3.97 35.39
N GLY A 670 4.89 3.37 35.59
CA GLY A 670 4.69 2.24 36.52
C GLY A 670 4.82 2.57 37.99
N GLY A 671 4.97 3.84 38.43
CA GLY A 671 5.07 4.20 39.82
C GLY A 671 5.32 5.69 40.09
N VAL A 672 5.45 6.03 41.36
CA VAL A 672 5.81 7.36 41.85
C VAL A 672 7.23 7.31 42.38
N THR A 673 8.06 8.20 41.90
CA THR A 673 9.47 8.30 42.29
C THR A 673 9.69 9.50 43.21
N PHE A 674 10.41 9.29 44.31
CA PHE A 674 10.91 10.33 45.21
C PHE A 674 12.43 10.39 45.08
N ILE A 675 12.99 11.58 44.88
CA ILE A 675 14.42 11.76 44.69
C ILE A 675 15.04 12.73 45.67
N THR A 676 16.32 12.54 45.91
CA THR A 676 17.20 13.54 46.54
C THR A 676 18.38 13.76 45.61
N VAL A 677 18.67 14.99 45.26
CA VAL A 677 19.83 15.36 44.46
C VAL A 677 21.05 15.44 45.34
N LEU A 678 22.08 14.67 45.03
CA LEU A 678 23.35 14.68 45.74
C LEU A 678 24.29 15.73 45.18
N ASN A 679 24.44 15.74 43.87
CA ASN A 679 25.32 16.66 43.14
C ASN A 679 24.79 16.97 41.77
N ARG A 680 25.14 18.16 41.24
CA ARG A 680 24.91 18.60 39.88
C ARG A 680 26.21 19.15 39.31
N VAL A 681 26.60 18.65 38.16
CA VAL A 681 27.70 19.19 37.38
C VAL A 681 27.16 19.71 36.08
N ALA A 682 26.99 21.02 36.01
CA ALA A 682 26.58 21.68 34.76
C ALA A 682 27.82 22.03 33.96
N ASN A 683 27.85 21.60 32.71
CA ASN A 683 28.93 21.99 31.81
C ASN A 683 28.70 23.42 31.27
N PRO A 684 29.77 24.22 31.14
CA PRO A 684 29.67 25.52 30.52
C PRO A 684 29.33 25.40 29.04
N LEU A 685 28.81 26.47 28.47
CA LEU A 685 28.60 26.53 27.03
C LEU A 685 29.95 26.39 26.31
N PRO A 686 30.03 25.56 25.26
CA PRO A 686 31.26 25.45 24.46
C PRO A 686 31.71 26.80 23.88
N PRO A 687 32.99 27.08 23.84
CA PRO A 687 33.53 28.33 23.28
C PRO A 687 33.22 28.42 21.77
N ASP A 688 33.29 29.62 21.23
CA ASP A 688 33.24 29.85 19.79
C ASP A 688 34.61 29.63 19.15
N GLY A 689 34.64 29.17 17.89
CA GLY A 689 35.81 29.04 17.06
C GLY A 689 36.24 27.64 16.69
N GLY A 690 37.10 27.53 15.70
CA GLY A 690 37.74 26.31 15.25
C GLY A 690 36.78 25.20 14.74
N MET A 691 37.21 23.95 14.99
CA MET A 691 36.45 22.76 14.58
C MET A 691 35.03 22.70 15.18
N MET A 692 34.82 23.30 16.36
CA MET A 692 33.53 23.30 17.02
C MET A 692 32.46 24.09 16.23
N ASP A 693 32.83 25.17 15.55
CA ASP A 693 31.91 25.92 14.71
C ASP A 693 31.42 25.12 13.50
N ALA A 694 32.26 24.29 12.92
CA ALA A 694 31.87 23.38 11.83
C ALA A 694 30.90 22.30 12.33
N ILE A 695 31.20 21.68 13.51
CA ILE A 695 30.33 20.67 14.13
C ILE A 695 28.97 21.27 14.47
N PHE A 696 28.95 22.45 15.09
CA PHE A 696 27.68 23.14 15.40
C PHE A 696 26.93 23.59 14.15
N GLY A 697 27.63 23.96 13.08
CA GLY A 697 27.05 24.24 11.77
C GLY A 697 26.32 23.02 11.20
N GLN A 698 26.94 21.85 11.23
CA GLN A 698 26.34 20.59 10.77
C GLN A 698 25.14 20.20 11.64
N GLN A 699 25.27 20.24 12.97
CA GLN A 699 24.17 19.92 13.90
C GLN A 699 22.98 20.86 13.70
N ARG A 700 23.24 22.18 13.47
CA ARG A 700 22.19 23.15 13.16
C ARG A 700 21.45 22.77 11.89
N GLN A 701 22.15 22.47 10.79
CA GLN A 701 21.52 22.07 9.53
C GLN A 701 20.67 20.80 9.70
N GLN A 702 21.16 19.82 10.46
CA GLN A 702 20.40 18.61 10.76
C GLN A 702 19.12 18.90 11.56
N GLN A 703 19.21 19.73 12.61
CA GLN A 703 18.04 20.12 13.41
C GLN A 703 17.05 20.96 12.62
N GLU A 704 17.53 21.91 11.80
CA GLU A 704 16.68 22.70 10.91
C GLU A 704 15.95 21.80 9.91
N GLY A 705 16.62 20.77 9.35
CA GLY A 705 16.00 19.77 8.46
C GLY A 705 14.88 19.01 9.17
N GLN A 706 15.13 18.53 10.38
CA GLN A 706 14.10 17.84 11.19
C GLN A 706 12.92 18.77 11.53
N LEU A 707 13.20 20.01 11.90
CA LEU A 707 12.16 21.00 12.23
C LEU A 707 11.33 21.38 10.98
N ARG A 708 11.93 21.52 9.80
CA ARG A 708 11.20 21.78 8.55
C ARG A 708 10.19 20.66 8.26
N ASN A 709 10.60 19.40 8.42
CA ASN A 709 9.68 18.27 8.26
C ASN A 709 8.55 18.29 9.31
N ALA A 710 8.89 18.57 10.57
CA ALA A 710 7.90 18.70 11.64
C ALA A 710 6.94 19.88 11.42
N VAL A 711 7.44 21.04 11.00
CA VAL A 711 6.64 22.23 10.69
C VAL A 711 5.67 21.94 9.54
N GLY A 712 6.10 21.24 8.47
CA GLY A 712 5.22 20.82 7.38
C GLY A 712 4.05 19.98 7.86
N GLN A 713 4.31 18.97 8.69
CA GLN A 713 3.26 18.13 9.29
C GLN A 713 2.34 18.91 10.24
N MET A 714 2.91 19.77 11.09
CA MET A 714 2.14 20.63 12.01
C MET A 714 1.28 21.64 11.26
N LEU A 715 1.77 22.19 10.15
CA LEU A 715 1.02 23.10 9.30
C LEU A 715 -0.20 22.39 8.71
N GLN A 716 -0.01 21.21 8.13
CA GLN A 716 -1.10 20.42 7.58
C GLN A 716 -2.15 20.05 8.64
N GLN A 717 -1.72 19.61 9.82
CA GLN A 717 -2.62 19.31 10.94
C GLN A 717 -3.37 20.56 11.42
N THR A 718 -2.68 21.72 11.48
CA THR A 718 -3.27 22.98 11.92
C THR A 718 -4.30 23.49 10.92
N VAL A 719 -4.00 23.41 9.63
CA VAL A 719 -4.91 23.75 8.53
C VAL A 719 -6.16 22.88 8.60
N ASN A 720 -6.00 21.56 8.66
CA ASN A 720 -7.13 20.61 8.75
C ASN A 720 -7.99 20.87 10.00
N ARG A 721 -7.38 21.18 11.13
CA ARG A 721 -8.11 21.47 12.38
C ARG A 721 -8.87 22.79 12.35
N LYS A 722 -8.31 23.84 11.72
CA LYS A 722 -8.94 25.16 11.58
C LYS A 722 -10.00 25.21 10.50
N ALA A 723 -9.87 24.41 9.45
CA ALA A 723 -10.82 24.37 8.35
C ALA A 723 -12.25 24.10 8.87
N ASP A 724 -13.20 24.91 8.42
CA ASP A 724 -14.63 24.64 8.60
C ASP A 724 -15.11 23.77 7.44
N VAL A 725 -15.13 22.46 7.64
CA VAL A 725 -15.51 21.50 6.60
C VAL A 725 -16.82 20.81 6.96
N THR A 726 -17.82 20.99 6.12
CA THR A 726 -19.05 20.20 6.14
C THR A 726 -18.93 19.12 5.07
N TYR A 727 -19.07 17.87 5.46
CA TYR A 727 -19.05 16.73 4.56
C TYR A 727 -20.48 16.24 4.29
N TYR A 728 -20.74 15.83 3.06
CA TYR A 728 -22.01 15.22 2.65
C TYR A 728 -21.73 13.74 2.29
N PRO A 729 -21.78 12.82 3.27
CA PRO A 729 -21.32 11.42 3.10
C PRO A 729 -22.03 10.67 1.97
N SER A 730 -23.28 11.02 1.67
CA SER A 730 -24.11 10.43 0.62
C SER A 730 -23.66 10.81 -0.81
N ASN A 731 -22.79 11.81 -0.97
CA ASN A 731 -22.44 12.37 -2.28
C ASN A 731 -20.97 12.03 -2.71
N PHE A 732 -20.23 11.26 -1.89
CA PHE A 732 -18.91 10.78 -2.22
C PHE A 732 -18.93 9.57 -3.16
#